data_3dadeff414a1665c130cb90d42fa60e8
#
_entry.id   3dadeff414a1665c130cb90d42fa60e8
#
_cell.length_a   1.000
_cell.length_b   1.000
_cell.length_c   1.000
_cell.angle_alpha   90.00
_cell.angle_beta   90.00
_cell.angle_gamma   90.00
#
_symmetry.space_group_name_H-M   'P 1'
#
loop_
_entity.id
_entity.type
_entity.pdbx_description
1 polymer ?
#
loop_
_entity_poly.entity_id
_entity_poly.type
_entity_poly.pdbx_seq_one_letter_code
_entity_poly.pdbx_strand_id
1 'polypeptide(L)'
;MIVIPFFAYFASDINSLYAYEHHQTVPVADVQRRLLACARKVNPYLPDYVYNNRYHGEEPDIAPANMAELIIKGLASLAQRYMEKVNGHLYVKRERFEEWMEVVKLFPPLLINAAFYLPEYLRCESKKEFFHKVLVPQFDASAQRLPYIFELDNAIKNGILLNDLHIHLNGTTETDVLWWSQIGNVEQWAKSIREGLRMSRVKTQSEQLDIPDTELILKWLYTAKKLLKKLAGTIAADDQIFDNAWQFYKPYAHLPVLAKGAYLYIRILEKLQKGNVRMAADFHHYILILGRIHMLLVQQRDQKGFTQFGVIPHNNLRRLHESTEYLKRFKQLMRDDDIVFLNHLEGRFSPFDNVGQNRLLIKHIQKQFREIGYLISGENAHIPSLSLIAHFIKRPDPDIFKNYERHHRLRLELQRKALALLRTVKLLNPDDDANIVGIDAASNEMNAGPEVFSPSFRFMRHNWTGRKDLHITFHAGEDFIHLLSGLRMITEAVIFLDMRQGDRIGHGTAAGIEPELWMDRIGKYINICKGEWLDNLVWTYWLISDNKNPYTSLKSLLPAIKDEIEERAMYIYRETVSMNQIIKTWICRKFSPQIYLYDDHSFLADTREEQKYAKQLLEDDTVRKLYEGYHFNPDVKRRYWQMEQVDIADGIFSSEDFRKIQNLVLHRLALKNIALEVPISSNLSISFYRELSEHHLERWLKGHSEKGLLIPPVVIGSDDPGIFMTNIYIEYARIMEYLQRKGYTLTERIQKITELRQFSDYYMF
;
A
#
# COMPACT_ATOMS: atom_id res chain seq x y z
N MET A 1 20.59 -14.98 6.69
CA MET A 1 20.47 -15.49 5.31
C MET A 1 19.85 -16.88 5.21
N ILE A 2 20.12 -17.82 6.13
CA ILE A 2 19.49 -19.17 6.17
C ILE A 2 17.99 -19.12 6.47
N VAL A 3 17.55 -18.08 7.13
CA VAL A 3 16.18 -17.90 7.62
C VAL A 3 15.17 -17.57 6.51
N ILE A 4 15.56 -16.74 5.54
CA ILE A 4 14.71 -16.41 4.38
C ILE A 4 14.32 -17.66 3.57
N PRO A 5 15.22 -18.61 3.29
CA PRO A 5 14.84 -19.84 2.60
C PRO A 5 13.85 -20.71 3.35
N PHE A 6 13.95 -20.80 4.67
CA PHE A 6 12.98 -21.53 5.48
C PHE A 6 11.57 -20.94 5.35
N PHE A 7 11.46 -19.61 5.34
CA PHE A 7 10.19 -18.94 5.12
C PHE A 7 9.69 -19.08 3.70
N ALA A 8 10.54 -18.85 2.72
CA ALA A 8 10.18 -19.01 1.31
C ALA A 8 9.68 -20.45 1.04
N TYR A 9 10.27 -21.44 1.73
CA TYR A 9 9.80 -22.80 1.66
C TYR A 9 8.37 -22.95 2.20
N PHE A 10 8.10 -22.52 3.43
CA PHE A 10 6.76 -22.66 4.02
C PHE A 10 5.71 -21.79 3.29
N ALA A 11 6.09 -20.65 2.75
CA ALA A 11 5.17 -19.80 2.02
C ALA A 11 4.87 -20.29 0.61
N SER A 12 5.80 -20.98 -0.06
CA SER A 12 5.75 -21.24 -1.50
C SER A 12 5.88 -22.71 -1.94
N ASP A 13 6.08 -23.67 -1.02
CA ASP A 13 6.24 -25.06 -1.43
C ASP A 13 4.92 -25.75 -1.82
N ILE A 14 4.53 -25.54 -3.07
CA ILE A 14 3.36 -26.16 -3.69
C ILE A 14 3.51 -27.69 -3.75
N ASN A 15 4.72 -28.21 -3.89
CA ASN A 15 4.93 -29.66 -4.05
C ASN A 15 4.62 -30.44 -2.77
N SER A 16 5.06 -29.91 -1.60
CA SER A 16 4.67 -30.53 -0.32
C SER A 16 3.18 -30.40 -0.05
N LEU A 17 2.59 -29.25 -0.39
CA LEU A 17 1.15 -29.05 -0.26
C LEU A 17 0.37 -30.02 -1.14
N TYR A 18 0.77 -30.17 -2.40
CA TYR A 18 0.18 -31.14 -3.33
C TYR A 18 0.32 -32.58 -2.84
N ALA A 19 1.51 -32.97 -2.31
CA ALA A 19 1.72 -34.29 -1.74
C ALA A 19 0.72 -34.59 -0.58
N TYR A 20 0.55 -33.66 0.36
CA TYR A 20 -0.43 -33.81 1.42
C TYR A 20 -1.87 -33.89 0.93
N GLU A 21 -2.22 -33.10 -0.08
CA GLU A 21 -3.57 -33.14 -0.68
C GLU A 21 -3.90 -34.47 -1.34
N HIS A 22 -2.85 -35.22 -1.78
CA HIS A 22 -2.97 -36.56 -2.38
C HIS A 22 -2.62 -37.68 -1.37
N HIS A 23 -2.66 -37.37 -0.06
CA HIS A 23 -2.39 -38.33 1.01
C HIS A 23 -1.00 -38.99 0.94
N GLN A 24 -0.03 -38.33 0.35
CA GLN A 24 1.35 -38.78 0.29
C GLN A 24 2.14 -38.31 1.51
N THR A 25 3.18 -39.04 1.86
CA THR A 25 4.13 -38.62 2.89
C THR A 25 5.15 -37.64 2.30
N VAL A 26 5.55 -36.63 3.10
CA VAL A 26 6.59 -35.68 2.74
C VAL A 26 7.86 -36.02 3.53
N PRO A 27 8.90 -36.61 2.88
CA PRO A 27 10.16 -36.92 3.55
C PRO A 27 10.91 -35.66 3.97
N VAL A 28 11.52 -35.66 5.16
CA VAL A 28 12.30 -34.53 5.67
C VAL A 28 13.47 -34.18 4.75
N ALA A 29 14.13 -35.18 4.16
CA ALA A 29 15.20 -34.97 3.21
C ALA A 29 14.77 -34.18 1.95
N ASP A 30 13.51 -34.33 1.51
CA ASP A 30 12.98 -33.56 0.38
C ASP A 30 12.75 -32.10 0.79
N VAL A 31 12.24 -31.87 2.00
CA VAL A 31 12.07 -30.52 2.56
C VAL A 31 13.42 -29.81 2.64
N GLN A 32 14.44 -30.48 3.18
CA GLN A 32 15.80 -29.93 3.27
C GLN A 32 16.39 -29.56 1.91
N ARG A 33 16.24 -30.44 0.91
CA ARG A 33 16.70 -30.15 -0.48
C ARG A 33 15.99 -28.92 -1.06
N ARG A 34 14.70 -28.74 -0.80
CA ARG A 34 13.92 -27.59 -1.25
C ARG A 34 14.30 -26.30 -0.52
N LEU A 35 14.58 -26.38 0.79
CA LEU A 35 15.12 -25.25 1.54
C LEU A 35 16.44 -24.76 0.93
N LEU A 36 17.34 -25.68 0.58
CA LEU A 36 18.60 -25.35 -0.08
C LEU A 36 18.36 -24.71 -1.46
N ALA A 37 17.45 -25.23 -2.25
CA ALA A 37 17.08 -24.65 -3.54
C ALA A 37 16.50 -23.23 -3.40
N CYS A 38 15.66 -23.00 -2.39
CA CYS A 38 15.16 -21.66 -2.08
C CYS A 38 16.29 -20.70 -1.65
N ALA A 39 17.26 -21.19 -0.85
CA ALA A 39 18.42 -20.40 -0.46
C ALA A 39 19.23 -19.93 -1.68
N ARG A 40 19.44 -20.81 -2.65
CA ARG A 40 20.15 -20.50 -3.89
C ARG A 40 19.39 -19.47 -4.75
N LYS A 41 18.05 -19.53 -4.81
CA LYS A 41 17.24 -18.54 -5.53
C LYS A 41 17.36 -17.15 -4.91
N VAL A 42 17.36 -17.07 -3.58
CA VAL A 42 17.46 -15.79 -2.84
C VAL A 42 18.85 -15.17 -2.98
N ASN A 43 19.90 -15.99 -3.11
CA ASN A 43 21.28 -15.53 -3.22
C ASN A 43 22.05 -16.26 -4.32
N PRO A 44 21.73 -16.04 -5.60
CA PRO A 44 22.27 -16.82 -6.71
C PRO A 44 23.78 -16.65 -6.92
N TYR A 45 24.38 -15.65 -6.29
CA TYR A 45 25.81 -15.30 -6.48
C TYR A 45 26.74 -15.94 -5.47
N LEU A 46 26.23 -16.70 -4.49
CA LEU A 46 27.09 -17.38 -3.53
C LEU A 46 27.60 -18.72 -4.07
N PRO A 47 28.90 -19.04 -3.90
CA PRO A 47 29.44 -20.34 -4.27
C PRO A 47 28.83 -21.48 -3.47
N ASP A 48 28.77 -22.68 -4.08
CA ASP A 48 28.14 -23.87 -3.48
C ASP A 48 28.71 -24.22 -2.09
N TYR A 49 30.01 -24.06 -1.89
CA TYR A 49 30.64 -24.36 -0.59
C TYR A 49 30.13 -23.45 0.53
N VAL A 50 29.72 -22.20 0.22
CA VAL A 50 29.16 -21.27 1.21
C VAL A 50 27.79 -21.78 1.66
N TYR A 51 26.95 -22.30 0.72
CA TYR A 51 25.67 -22.91 1.09
C TYR A 51 25.91 -24.18 1.91
N ASN A 52 26.83 -25.05 1.46
CA ASN A 52 27.14 -26.29 2.14
C ASN A 52 27.68 -26.04 3.54
N ASN A 53 28.60 -25.09 3.73
CA ASN A 53 29.13 -24.75 5.04
C ASN A 53 28.06 -24.14 5.96
N ARG A 54 27.16 -23.30 5.43
CA ARG A 54 26.08 -22.72 6.23
C ARG A 54 24.99 -23.71 6.58
N TYR A 55 24.76 -24.72 5.76
CA TYR A 55 23.74 -25.75 5.99
C TYR A 55 24.28 -26.99 6.71
N HIS A 56 25.58 -27.25 6.60
CA HIS A 56 26.23 -28.43 7.16
C HIS A 56 27.39 -28.11 8.10
N GLY A 57 27.85 -26.85 8.17
CA GLY A 57 29.17 -26.52 8.73
C GLY A 57 29.19 -25.85 10.10
N GLU A 58 28.11 -25.29 10.60
CA GLU A 58 28.15 -24.72 11.94
C GLU A 58 27.88 -25.76 13.06
N GLU A 59 27.21 -26.89 12.73
CA GLU A 59 27.16 -28.08 13.57
C GLU A 59 26.81 -29.30 12.70
N PRO A 60 27.79 -30.19 12.35
CA PRO A 60 27.57 -31.35 11.47
C PRO A 60 26.56 -32.38 12.01
N ASP A 61 26.26 -32.35 13.29
CA ASP A 61 25.37 -33.33 13.97
C ASP A 61 23.89 -32.92 13.98
N ILE A 62 23.47 -31.87 13.31
CA ILE A 62 22.09 -31.38 13.42
C ILE A 62 21.33 -31.35 12.10
N ALA A 63 21.45 -32.36 11.28
CA ALA A 63 20.40 -32.64 10.32
C ALA A 63 19.15 -33.05 11.09
N PRO A 64 17.97 -32.34 10.93
CA PRO A 64 16.77 -32.73 11.66
C PRO A 64 16.39 -34.17 11.34
N ALA A 65 16.30 -35.02 12.35
CA ALA A 65 15.99 -36.44 12.21
C ALA A 65 14.56 -36.68 11.72
N ASN A 66 13.69 -35.67 11.94
CA ASN A 66 12.26 -35.75 11.59
C ASN A 66 11.64 -34.38 11.40
N MET A 67 10.40 -34.34 10.88
CA MET A 67 9.64 -33.12 10.58
C MET A 67 9.39 -32.27 11.84
N ALA A 68 9.17 -32.86 13.00
CA ALA A 68 8.95 -32.11 14.24
C ALA A 68 10.20 -31.29 14.61
N GLU A 69 11.35 -31.93 14.55
CA GLU A 69 12.64 -31.27 14.83
C GLU A 69 12.94 -30.16 13.82
N LEU A 70 12.68 -30.38 12.54
CA LEU A 70 12.83 -29.35 11.50
C LEU A 70 11.98 -28.11 11.82
N ILE A 71 10.70 -28.30 12.16
CA ILE A 71 9.78 -27.19 12.47
C ILE A 71 10.25 -26.44 13.71
N ILE A 72 10.59 -27.16 14.78
CA ILE A 72 11.00 -26.55 16.05
C ILE A 72 12.30 -25.76 15.86
N LYS A 73 13.34 -26.38 15.31
CA LYS A 73 14.62 -25.73 15.09
C LYS A 73 14.50 -24.52 14.14
N GLY A 74 13.73 -24.66 13.07
CA GLY A 74 13.49 -23.59 12.13
C GLY A 74 12.81 -22.38 12.78
N LEU A 75 11.69 -22.58 13.48
CA LEU A 75 10.96 -21.50 14.15
C LEU A 75 11.75 -20.88 15.30
N ALA A 76 12.47 -21.72 16.09
CA ALA A 76 13.32 -21.23 17.18
C ALA A 76 14.48 -20.37 16.65
N SER A 77 15.14 -20.80 15.58
CA SER A 77 16.19 -20.02 14.92
C SER A 77 15.70 -18.64 14.44
N LEU A 78 14.47 -18.60 13.91
CA LEU A 78 13.82 -17.36 13.50
C LEU A 78 13.55 -16.43 14.67
N ALA A 79 12.89 -16.98 15.69
CA ALA A 79 12.55 -16.25 16.88
C ALA A 79 13.82 -15.69 17.55
N GLN A 80 14.86 -16.50 17.68
CA GLN A 80 16.14 -16.09 18.25
C GLN A 80 16.87 -15.03 17.41
N ARG A 81 16.77 -15.12 16.07
CA ARG A 81 17.40 -14.15 15.17
C ARG A 81 16.76 -12.76 15.24
N TYR A 82 15.42 -12.71 15.25
CA TYR A 82 14.70 -11.46 15.09
C TYR A 82 14.12 -10.87 16.36
N MET A 83 13.83 -11.70 17.37
CA MET A 83 13.11 -11.26 18.56
C MET A 83 14.03 -11.03 19.75
N GLU A 84 13.68 -10.04 20.56
CA GLU A 84 14.25 -9.78 21.87
C GLU A 84 13.18 -9.33 22.86
N LYS A 85 13.44 -9.50 24.16
CA LYS A 85 12.55 -9.06 25.24
C LYS A 85 13.20 -7.91 25.99
N VAL A 86 12.56 -6.74 25.99
CA VAL A 86 13.02 -5.54 26.70
C VAL A 86 11.94 -5.15 27.69
N ASN A 87 12.29 -5.03 28.97
CA ASN A 87 11.37 -4.66 30.06
C ASN A 87 10.08 -5.50 30.12
N GLY A 88 10.16 -6.79 29.75
CA GLY A 88 9.00 -7.69 29.76
C GLY A 88 8.22 -7.75 28.45
N HIS A 89 8.43 -6.84 27.52
CA HIS A 89 7.75 -6.75 26.22
C HIS A 89 8.60 -7.35 25.08
N LEU A 90 7.92 -7.91 24.08
CA LEU A 90 8.53 -8.56 22.92
C LEU A 90 8.70 -7.54 21.78
N TYR A 91 9.95 -7.37 21.36
CA TYR A 91 10.34 -6.46 20.25
C TYR A 91 11.11 -7.21 19.16
N VAL A 92 11.20 -6.56 18.01
CA VAL A 92 12.15 -6.94 16.94
C VAL A 92 13.50 -6.31 17.26
N LYS A 93 14.57 -7.09 17.14
CA LYS A 93 15.94 -6.59 17.25
C LYS A 93 16.20 -5.48 16.22
N ARG A 94 16.64 -4.33 16.68
CA ARG A 94 16.84 -3.13 15.85
C ARG A 94 17.74 -3.42 14.64
N GLU A 95 18.86 -4.11 14.85
CA GLU A 95 19.83 -4.43 13.78
C GLU A 95 19.30 -5.42 12.75
N ARG A 96 18.14 -6.06 13.01
CA ARG A 96 17.44 -7.01 12.13
C ARG A 96 16.12 -6.50 11.60
N PHE A 97 15.77 -5.27 11.90
CA PHE A 97 14.45 -4.73 11.62
C PHE A 97 14.10 -4.74 10.13
N GLU A 98 15.00 -4.28 9.26
CA GLU A 98 14.72 -4.30 7.80
C GLU A 98 14.63 -5.73 7.23
N GLU A 99 15.41 -6.68 7.77
CA GLU A 99 15.24 -8.09 7.39
C GLU A 99 13.89 -8.64 7.87
N TRP A 100 13.46 -8.24 9.07
CA TRP A 100 12.16 -8.61 9.63
C TRP A 100 10.99 -8.12 8.78
N MET A 101 11.07 -6.89 8.25
CA MET A 101 10.04 -6.34 7.38
C MET A 101 9.87 -7.15 6.08
N GLU A 102 10.91 -7.79 5.60
CA GLU A 102 10.80 -8.73 4.46
C GLU A 102 10.24 -10.11 4.88
N VAL A 103 10.56 -10.54 6.10
CA VAL A 103 10.08 -11.78 6.68
C VAL A 103 8.57 -11.77 6.88
N VAL A 104 8.00 -10.72 7.46
CA VAL A 104 6.56 -10.63 7.73
C VAL A 104 5.70 -10.51 6.47
N LYS A 105 6.29 -10.15 5.35
CA LYS A 105 5.61 -10.22 4.04
C LYS A 105 5.47 -11.66 3.52
N LEU A 106 6.32 -12.56 3.96
CA LEU A 106 6.36 -13.96 3.50
C LEU A 106 5.65 -14.90 4.45
N PHE A 107 5.63 -14.58 5.74
CA PHE A 107 5.15 -15.50 6.77
C PHE A 107 4.49 -14.77 7.96
N PRO A 108 3.37 -15.30 8.51
CA PRO A 108 2.66 -14.67 9.61
C PRO A 108 3.49 -14.60 10.90
N PRO A 109 3.60 -13.43 11.55
CA PRO A 109 4.46 -13.24 12.71
C PRO A 109 4.04 -14.01 13.96
N LEU A 110 2.74 -14.31 14.14
CA LEU A 110 2.24 -14.95 15.37
C LEU A 110 2.91 -16.28 15.69
N LEU A 111 3.19 -17.10 14.67
CA LEU A 111 3.83 -18.39 14.86
C LEU A 111 5.29 -18.26 15.31
N ILE A 112 6.01 -17.25 14.83
CA ILE A 112 7.38 -16.96 15.26
C ILE A 112 7.39 -16.45 16.70
N ASN A 113 6.47 -15.54 17.02
CA ASN A 113 6.31 -15.02 18.37
C ASN A 113 5.97 -16.13 19.37
N ALA A 114 5.12 -17.07 18.97
CA ALA A 114 4.81 -18.25 19.78
C ALA A 114 6.07 -19.10 20.03
N ALA A 115 6.90 -19.31 19.00
CA ALA A 115 8.15 -20.05 19.16
C ALA A 115 9.15 -19.34 20.10
N PHE A 116 9.18 -18.01 20.11
CA PHE A 116 9.98 -17.23 21.05
C PHE A 116 9.57 -17.49 22.51
N TYR A 117 8.28 -17.59 22.78
CA TYR A 117 7.77 -17.82 24.13
C TYR A 117 7.82 -19.28 24.61
N LEU A 118 8.09 -20.24 23.72
CA LEU A 118 8.13 -21.67 24.09
C LEU A 118 9.10 -21.99 25.24
N PRO A 119 10.36 -21.50 25.26
CA PRO A 119 11.27 -21.81 26.37
C PRO A 119 10.80 -21.22 27.72
N GLU A 120 10.19 -20.04 27.71
CA GLU A 120 9.63 -19.42 28.92
C GLU A 120 8.42 -20.21 29.42
N TYR A 121 7.53 -20.55 28.48
CA TYR A 121 6.38 -21.41 28.77
C TYR A 121 6.76 -22.76 29.40
N LEU A 122 7.80 -23.42 28.89
CA LEU A 122 8.25 -24.73 29.43
C LEU A 122 8.77 -24.62 30.86
N ARG A 123 9.37 -23.49 31.24
CA ARG A 123 9.90 -23.26 32.58
C ARG A 123 8.89 -22.70 33.57
N CYS A 124 7.75 -22.17 33.13
CA CYS A 124 6.79 -21.56 34.03
C CYS A 124 6.08 -22.63 34.90
N GLU A 125 5.83 -22.33 36.18
CA GLU A 125 5.15 -23.20 37.10
C GLU A 125 3.64 -23.28 36.80
N SER A 126 3.00 -22.13 36.53
CA SER A 126 1.58 -22.04 36.23
C SER A 126 1.33 -21.64 34.78
N LYS A 127 0.84 -22.60 33.98
CA LYS A 127 0.48 -22.34 32.55
C LYS A 127 -0.66 -21.34 32.43
N LYS A 128 -1.59 -21.33 33.40
CA LYS A 128 -2.70 -20.40 33.45
C LYS A 128 -2.23 -18.95 33.70
N GLU A 129 -1.30 -18.76 34.64
CA GLU A 129 -0.72 -17.44 34.90
C GLU A 129 0.07 -16.96 33.73
N PHE A 130 0.86 -17.81 33.10
CA PHE A 130 1.61 -17.46 31.88
C PHE A 130 0.68 -16.97 30.76
N PHE A 131 -0.43 -17.69 30.53
CA PHE A 131 -1.40 -17.25 29.52
C PHE A 131 -1.98 -15.88 29.84
N HIS A 132 -2.48 -15.65 31.05
CA HIS A 132 -3.14 -14.39 31.41
C HIS A 132 -2.19 -13.23 31.63
N LYS A 133 -1.00 -13.46 32.21
CA LYS A 133 -0.05 -12.38 32.56
C LYS A 133 0.96 -12.07 31.44
N VAL A 134 1.23 -13.03 30.55
CA VAL A 134 2.23 -12.85 29.49
C VAL A 134 1.55 -12.78 28.11
N LEU A 135 0.79 -13.79 27.71
CA LEU A 135 0.27 -13.83 26.33
C LEU A 135 -0.90 -12.88 26.09
N VAL A 136 -1.85 -12.77 27.04
CA VAL A 136 -3.02 -11.91 26.86
C VAL A 136 -2.62 -10.44 26.68
N PRO A 137 -1.75 -9.83 27.49
CA PRO A 137 -1.31 -8.46 27.28
C PRO A 137 -0.57 -8.29 25.96
N GLN A 138 0.37 -9.20 25.64
CA GLN A 138 1.22 -9.12 24.44
C GLN A 138 0.47 -9.30 23.12
N PHE A 139 -0.64 -10.04 23.11
CA PHE A 139 -1.41 -10.37 21.90
C PHE A 139 -2.86 -9.86 21.96
N ASP A 140 -3.06 -8.72 22.59
CA ASP A 140 -4.40 -8.13 22.69
C ASP A 140 -4.92 -7.62 21.34
N ALA A 141 -4.12 -6.87 20.59
CA ALA A 141 -4.54 -6.23 19.35
C ALA A 141 -3.74 -6.67 18.12
N SER A 142 -2.44 -6.97 18.26
CA SER A 142 -1.50 -7.15 17.16
C SER A 142 -0.62 -8.38 17.36
N ALA A 143 -0.29 -9.06 16.27
CA ALA A 143 0.77 -10.08 16.22
C ALA A 143 2.10 -9.49 15.68
N GLN A 144 2.03 -8.37 14.95
CA GLN A 144 3.21 -7.68 14.48
C GLN A 144 3.97 -7.07 15.65
N ARG A 145 5.31 -7.15 15.61
CA ARG A 145 6.18 -6.59 16.64
C ARG A 145 6.95 -5.41 16.08
N LEU A 146 7.06 -4.36 16.90
CA LEU A 146 7.81 -3.16 16.59
C LEU A 146 9.30 -3.35 16.92
N PRO A 147 10.21 -2.63 16.27
CA PRO A 147 11.58 -2.55 16.75
C PRO A 147 11.63 -1.67 18.02
N TYR A 148 12.49 -2.04 18.98
CA TYR A 148 12.78 -1.16 20.10
C TYR A 148 13.78 -0.07 19.70
N ILE A 149 13.29 1.15 19.51
CA ILE A 149 14.10 2.33 19.19
C ILE A 149 13.95 3.33 20.32
N PHE A 150 14.86 3.22 21.30
CA PHE A 150 14.82 4.03 22.53
C PHE A 150 14.61 5.52 22.26
N GLU A 151 15.27 6.05 21.26
CA GLU A 151 15.23 7.48 20.92
C GLU A 151 13.85 7.91 20.40
N LEU A 152 13.21 7.07 19.58
CA LEU A 152 11.86 7.32 19.06
C LEU A 152 10.81 7.16 20.18
N ASP A 153 10.91 6.09 20.96
CA ASP A 153 10.03 5.84 22.10
C ASP A 153 10.10 6.97 23.14
N ASN A 154 11.31 7.46 23.41
CA ASN A 154 11.53 8.57 24.33
C ASN A 154 10.95 9.89 23.76
N ALA A 155 11.07 10.13 22.46
CA ALA A 155 10.49 11.30 21.81
C ALA A 155 8.94 11.24 21.91
N ILE A 156 8.33 10.08 21.67
CA ILE A 156 6.89 9.86 21.81
C ILE A 156 6.42 10.08 23.26
N LYS A 157 7.11 9.51 24.24
CA LYS A 157 6.82 9.69 25.67
C LYS A 157 6.95 11.15 26.10
N ASN A 158 7.80 11.93 25.47
CA ASN A 158 7.95 13.37 25.70
C ASN A 158 6.97 14.22 24.86
N GLY A 159 5.95 13.64 24.24
CA GLY A 159 4.85 14.34 23.59
C GLY A 159 4.99 14.53 22.07
N ILE A 160 6.03 13.94 21.42
CA ILE A 160 6.14 13.91 19.95
C ILE A 160 5.31 12.75 19.41
N LEU A 161 3.97 12.84 19.52
CA LEU A 161 3.06 11.85 18.97
C LEU A 161 2.99 11.95 17.44
N LEU A 162 2.74 10.84 16.76
CA LEU A 162 2.82 10.71 15.31
C LEU A 162 1.47 10.95 14.64
N ASN A 163 1.48 11.55 13.45
CA ASN A 163 0.29 11.67 12.59
C ASN A 163 0.42 10.70 11.41
N ASP A 164 -0.66 9.97 11.12
CA ASP A 164 -0.80 9.19 9.91
C ASP A 164 -1.72 9.92 8.94
N LEU A 165 -1.14 10.63 7.98
CA LEU A 165 -1.88 11.46 7.04
C LEU A 165 -2.21 10.73 5.72
N HIS A 166 -1.85 9.45 5.61
CA HIS A 166 -2.12 8.65 4.43
C HIS A 166 -2.39 7.20 4.81
N ILE A 167 -3.65 6.87 5.11
CA ILE A 167 -4.05 5.50 5.44
C ILE A 167 -5.38 5.12 4.77
N HIS A 168 -5.42 3.95 4.12
CA HIS A 168 -6.63 3.36 3.55
C HIS A 168 -7.32 2.47 4.57
N LEU A 169 -8.57 2.82 4.96
CA LEU A 169 -9.30 2.06 5.98
C LEU A 169 -9.62 0.61 5.56
N ASN A 170 -9.56 0.27 4.28
CA ASN A 170 -9.84 -1.07 3.78
C ASN A 170 -8.58 -1.94 3.57
N GLY A 171 -7.44 -1.55 4.05
CA GLY A 171 -6.18 -2.29 3.95
C GLY A 171 -5.46 -2.45 5.28
N THR A 172 -6.15 -2.20 6.40
CA THR A 172 -5.50 -2.04 7.71
C THR A 172 -5.34 -3.32 8.51
N THR A 173 -6.16 -4.36 8.28
CA THR A 173 -6.18 -5.55 9.15
C THR A 173 -4.95 -6.42 8.96
N GLU A 174 -4.29 -6.79 10.06
CA GLU A 174 -3.20 -7.77 10.05
C GLU A 174 -3.65 -9.16 9.58
N THR A 175 -2.73 -9.86 8.93
CA THR A 175 -3.01 -11.19 8.36
C THR A 175 -3.34 -12.24 9.39
N ASP A 176 -2.71 -12.24 10.55
CA ASP A 176 -3.02 -13.15 11.64
C ASP A 176 -4.45 -12.97 12.17
N VAL A 177 -4.93 -11.71 12.27
CA VAL A 177 -6.33 -11.44 12.66
C VAL A 177 -7.30 -11.94 11.61
N LEU A 178 -7.01 -11.72 10.32
CA LEU A 178 -7.81 -12.22 9.20
C LEU A 178 -7.85 -13.75 9.20
N TRP A 179 -6.69 -14.39 9.38
CA TRP A 179 -6.58 -15.83 9.43
C TRP A 179 -7.49 -16.46 10.51
N TRP A 180 -7.40 -15.96 11.75
CA TRP A 180 -8.22 -16.48 12.84
C TRP A 180 -9.71 -16.20 12.63
N SER A 181 -10.06 -15.07 12.02
CA SER A 181 -11.44 -14.76 11.61
C SER A 181 -11.95 -15.74 10.55
N GLN A 182 -11.14 -16.04 9.52
CA GLN A 182 -11.48 -16.96 8.43
C GLN A 182 -11.66 -18.39 8.96
N ILE A 183 -10.72 -18.90 9.73
CA ILE A 183 -10.77 -20.25 10.31
C ILE A 183 -11.94 -20.40 11.30
N GLY A 184 -12.23 -19.36 12.08
CA GLY A 184 -13.35 -19.34 13.01
C GLY A 184 -14.72 -19.51 12.35
N ASN A 185 -14.90 -18.96 11.14
CA ASN A 185 -16.18 -18.99 10.40
C ASN A 185 -15.98 -19.15 8.88
N VAL A 186 -15.40 -20.28 8.47
CA VAL A 186 -15.10 -20.56 7.05
C VAL A 186 -16.36 -20.49 6.17
N GLU A 187 -17.51 -20.90 6.70
CA GLU A 187 -18.78 -20.94 5.95
C GLU A 187 -19.23 -19.53 5.54
N GLN A 188 -19.16 -18.56 6.43
CA GLN A 188 -19.49 -17.17 6.14
C GLN A 188 -18.47 -16.55 5.15
N TRP A 189 -17.19 -16.83 5.34
CA TRP A 189 -16.13 -16.37 4.45
C TRP A 189 -16.24 -16.99 3.07
N ALA A 190 -16.63 -18.26 2.94
CA ALA A 190 -16.81 -18.93 1.65
C ALA A 190 -17.81 -18.19 0.75
N LYS A 191 -18.93 -17.71 1.31
CA LYS A 191 -19.89 -16.91 0.57
C LYS A 191 -19.27 -15.60 0.06
N SER A 192 -18.58 -14.86 0.92
CA SER A 192 -17.93 -13.60 0.57
C SER A 192 -16.84 -13.78 -0.50
N ILE A 193 -16.00 -14.81 -0.37
CA ILE A 193 -14.91 -15.11 -1.31
C ILE A 193 -15.49 -15.46 -2.70
N ARG A 194 -16.52 -16.30 -2.77
CA ARG A 194 -17.16 -16.64 -4.05
C ARG A 194 -17.77 -15.43 -4.76
N GLU A 195 -18.39 -14.53 -4.02
CA GLU A 195 -18.94 -13.29 -4.55
C GLU A 195 -17.85 -12.37 -5.12
N GLY A 196 -16.74 -12.22 -4.41
CA GLY A 196 -15.65 -11.32 -4.79
C GLY A 196 -14.83 -11.78 -5.98
N LEU A 197 -14.46 -13.04 -6.01
CA LEU A 197 -13.67 -13.58 -7.11
C LEU A 197 -14.46 -13.66 -8.43
N ARG A 198 -15.80 -13.79 -8.37
CA ARG A 198 -16.66 -13.58 -9.55
C ARG A 198 -16.53 -12.18 -10.11
N MET A 199 -16.46 -11.18 -9.25
CA MET A 199 -16.34 -9.77 -9.66
C MET A 199 -14.93 -9.41 -10.15
N SER A 200 -13.88 -10.03 -9.62
CA SER A 200 -12.50 -9.78 -10.02
C SER A 200 -12.15 -10.41 -11.38
N ARG A 201 -12.63 -11.61 -11.69
CA ARG A 201 -12.44 -12.26 -13.00
C ARG A 201 -13.02 -11.46 -14.17
N VAL A 202 -14.03 -10.64 -13.92
CA VAL A 202 -14.62 -9.75 -14.93
C VAL A 202 -13.81 -8.48 -15.16
N LYS A 203 -12.93 -8.13 -14.21
CA LYS A 203 -12.29 -6.79 -14.15
C LYS A 203 -10.78 -6.75 -14.34
N THR A 204 -10.10 -7.86 -14.21
CA THR A 204 -8.63 -7.88 -14.30
C THR A 204 -8.20 -8.69 -15.52
N GLN A 205 -7.20 -8.19 -16.23
CA GLN A 205 -6.37 -8.98 -17.15
C GLN A 205 -5.53 -9.98 -16.33
N SER A 206 -6.21 -10.75 -15.47
CA SER A 206 -5.61 -11.62 -14.44
C SER A 206 -4.97 -12.90 -15.01
N GLU A 207 -4.79 -13.01 -16.32
CA GLU A 207 -4.05 -14.10 -16.96
C GLU A 207 -2.55 -14.09 -16.65
N GLN A 208 -2.03 -13.02 -16.05
CA GLN A 208 -0.60 -12.89 -15.71
C GLN A 208 -0.25 -13.21 -14.25
N LEU A 209 -1.23 -13.39 -13.37
CA LEU A 209 -0.99 -13.73 -11.96
C LEU A 209 -1.42 -15.17 -11.68
N ASP A 210 -0.54 -15.92 -11.04
CA ASP A 210 -0.81 -17.27 -10.52
C ASP A 210 -1.71 -17.21 -9.27
N ILE A 211 -2.95 -16.70 -9.46
CA ILE A 211 -3.94 -16.63 -8.39
C ILE A 211 -4.69 -17.96 -8.35
N PRO A 212 -4.67 -18.66 -7.21
CA PRO A 212 -5.38 -19.90 -7.07
C PRO A 212 -6.87 -19.75 -7.37
N ASP A 213 -7.48 -20.78 -7.93
CA ASP A 213 -8.94 -20.80 -8.13
C ASP A 213 -9.68 -20.68 -6.80
N THR A 214 -10.86 -20.05 -6.84
CA THR A 214 -11.72 -19.84 -5.67
C THR A 214 -11.97 -21.12 -4.88
N GLU A 215 -12.29 -22.21 -5.57
CA GLU A 215 -12.58 -23.49 -4.91
C GLU A 215 -11.32 -24.10 -4.30
N LEU A 216 -10.14 -23.85 -4.86
CA LEU A 216 -8.87 -24.24 -4.26
C LEU A 216 -8.58 -23.47 -2.97
N ILE A 217 -8.80 -22.16 -2.96
CA ILE A 217 -8.67 -21.34 -1.74
C ILE A 217 -9.63 -21.84 -0.66
N LEU A 218 -10.88 -22.11 -1.01
CA LEU A 218 -11.86 -22.63 -0.08
C LEU A 218 -11.48 -24.04 0.45
N LYS A 219 -10.99 -24.90 -0.42
CA LYS A 219 -10.47 -26.22 -0.05
C LYS A 219 -9.34 -26.07 1.00
N TRP A 220 -8.42 -25.13 0.79
CA TRP A 220 -7.36 -24.86 1.77
C TRP A 220 -7.91 -24.37 3.10
N LEU A 221 -8.84 -23.44 3.13
CA LEU A 221 -9.44 -22.94 4.36
C LEU A 221 -10.18 -24.05 5.14
N TYR A 222 -10.97 -24.88 4.46
CA TYR A 222 -11.65 -26.03 5.09
C TYR A 222 -10.65 -27.07 5.59
N THR A 223 -9.59 -27.36 4.84
CA THR A 223 -8.53 -28.28 5.23
C THR A 223 -7.77 -27.77 6.44
N ALA A 224 -7.37 -26.49 6.45
CA ALA A 224 -6.71 -25.86 7.59
C ALA A 224 -7.58 -25.88 8.85
N LYS A 225 -8.89 -25.57 8.72
CA LYS A 225 -9.85 -25.69 9.84
C LYS A 225 -9.90 -27.11 10.39
N LYS A 226 -9.95 -28.13 9.53
CA LYS A 226 -9.97 -29.54 9.92
C LYS A 226 -8.68 -29.96 10.64
N LEU A 227 -7.52 -29.58 10.08
CA LEU A 227 -6.21 -29.85 10.67
C LEU A 227 -6.08 -29.18 12.04
N LEU A 228 -6.40 -27.90 12.10
CA LEU A 228 -6.28 -27.13 13.33
C LEU A 228 -7.25 -27.65 14.41
N LYS A 229 -8.47 -28.07 14.04
CA LYS A 229 -9.40 -28.71 14.97
C LYS A 229 -8.84 -30.02 15.52
N LYS A 230 -8.18 -30.84 14.70
CA LYS A 230 -7.51 -32.08 15.12
C LYS A 230 -6.36 -31.78 16.09
N LEU A 231 -5.51 -30.82 15.75
CA LEU A 231 -4.38 -30.38 16.59
C LEU A 231 -4.86 -29.82 17.94
N ALA A 232 -5.86 -28.94 17.90
CA ALA A 232 -6.45 -28.33 19.10
C ALA A 232 -7.18 -29.40 19.97
N GLY A 233 -7.81 -30.40 19.37
CA GLY A 233 -8.42 -31.50 20.10
C GLY A 233 -7.39 -32.33 20.86
N THR A 234 -6.23 -32.59 20.26
CA THR A 234 -5.10 -33.27 20.94
C THR A 234 -4.54 -32.43 22.08
N ILE A 235 -4.57 -31.10 21.96
CA ILE A 235 -4.10 -30.17 23.02
C ILE A 235 -5.13 -30.09 24.16
N ALA A 236 -6.41 -29.89 23.83
CA ALA A 236 -7.48 -29.67 24.79
C ALA A 236 -7.72 -30.90 25.68
N ALA A 237 -7.35 -32.11 25.25
CA ALA A 237 -7.52 -33.33 26.02
C ALA A 237 -6.77 -33.32 27.37
N ASP A 238 -5.70 -32.54 27.48
CA ASP A 238 -4.88 -32.44 28.71
C ASP A 238 -4.56 -30.94 29.04
N ASP A 239 -5.36 -30.01 28.53
CA ASP A 239 -5.14 -28.60 28.80
C ASP A 239 -5.86 -28.10 30.05
N GLN A 240 -5.19 -27.23 30.81
CA GLN A 240 -5.72 -26.64 32.04
C GLN A 240 -6.57 -25.38 31.83
N ILE A 241 -6.58 -24.83 30.64
CA ILE A 241 -7.21 -23.55 30.31
C ILE A 241 -8.40 -23.76 29.37
N PHE A 242 -8.25 -24.63 28.37
CA PHE A 242 -9.24 -24.88 27.33
C PHE A 242 -9.69 -26.34 27.32
N ASP A 243 -10.94 -26.60 27.72
CA ASP A 243 -11.50 -27.95 27.83
C ASP A 243 -11.85 -28.62 26.52
N ASN A 244 -11.94 -27.84 25.43
CA ASN A 244 -12.24 -28.37 24.10
C ASN A 244 -11.64 -27.53 22.97
N ALA A 245 -11.46 -28.18 21.81
CA ALA A 245 -10.86 -27.52 20.62
C ALA A 245 -11.60 -26.29 20.14
N TRP A 246 -12.91 -26.20 20.36
CA TRP A 246 -13.73 -25.11 19.90
C TRP A 246 -13.47 -23.80 20.65
N GLN A 247 -12.99 -23.86 21.88
CA GLN A 247 -12.69 -22.69 22.70
C GLN A 247 -11.52 -21.88 22.14
N PHE A 248 -10.61 -22.49 21.38
CA PHE A 248 -9.53 -21.76 20.69
C PHE A 248 -10.07 -20.83 19.59
N TYR A 249 -11.21 -21.16 18.97
CA TYR A 249 -11.77 -20.39 17.84
C TYR A 249 -12.93 -19.50 18.23
N LYS A 250 -13.70 -19.84 19.25
CA LYS A 250 -14.81 -19.01 19.68
C LYS A 250 -14.30 -17.65 20.14
N PRO A 251 -14.93 -16.56 19.69
CA PRO A 251 -14.77 -15.28 20.36
C PRO A 251 -15.33 -15.42 21.78
N TYR A 252 -14.49 -15.82 22.73
CA TYR A 252 -14.78 -15.54 24.13
C TYR A 252 -14.73 -14.03 24.30
N ALA A 253 -15.80 -13.46 24.80
CA ALA A 253 -16.00 -12.00 24.86
C ALA A 253 -14.89 -11.22 25.60
N HIS A 254 -13.98 -11.90 26.27
CA HIS A 254 -12.94 -11.30 27.10
C HIS A 254 -11.50 -11.75 26.80
N LEU A 255 -11.29 -12.68 25.82
CA LEU A 255 -9.95 -13.16 25.51
C LEU A 255 -9.57 -12.89 24.08
N PRO A 256 -8.42 -12.20 23.84
CA PRO A 256 -7.94 -11.91 22.51
C PRO A 256 -7.71 -13.18 21.68
N VAL A 257 -8.18 -13.19 20.43
CA VAL A 257 -8.05 -14.36 19.55
C VAL A 257 -6.59 -14.65 19.22
N LEU A 258 -5.75 -13.63 19.13
CA LEU A 258 -4.31 -13.78 18.88
C LEU A 258 -3.60 -14.44 20.06
N ALA A 259 -3.93 -14.07 21.31
CA ALA A 259 -3.37 -14.70 22.50
C ALA A 259 -3.73 -16.20 22.57
N LYS A 260 -4.98 -16.56 22.23
CA LYS A 260 -5.41 -17.95 22.13
C LYS A 260 -4.66 -18.70 21.02
N GLY A 261 -4.47 -18.06 19.89
CA GLY A 261 -3.70 -18.59 18.77
C GLY A 261 -2.23 -18.83 19.13
N ALA A 262 -1.58 -17.85 19.74
CA ALA A 262 -0.20 -17.97 20.23
C ALA A 262 -0.08 -19.12 21.25
N TYR A 263 -1.01 -19.21 22.20
CA TYR A 263 -1.04 -20.29 23.17
C TYR A 263 -1.17 -21.65 22.51
N LEU A 264 -2.11 -21.81 21.57
CA LEU A 264 -2.27 -23.06 20.81
C LEU A 264 -0.99 -23.44 20.06
N TYR A 265 -0.33 -22.49 19.40
CA TYR A 265 0.95 -22.76 18.72
C TYR A 265 2.04 -23.18 19.70
N ILE A 266 2.17 -22.53 20.86
CA ILE A 266 3.12 -22.93 21.91
C ILE A 266 2.85 -24.38 22.38
N ARG A 267 1.59 -24.72 22.58
CA ARG A 267 1.19 -26.08 23.01
C ARG A 267 1.47 -27.14 21.94
N ILE A 268 1.25 -26.80 20.65
CA ILE A 268 1.61 -27.64 19.52
C ILE A 268 3.12 -27.90 19.52
N LEU A 269 3.92 -26.84 19.62
CA LEU A 269 5.39 -26.92 19.63
C LEU A 269 5.90 -27.75 20.83
N GLU A 270 5.30 -27.60 22.01
CA GLU A 270 5.60 -28.45 23.19
C GLU A 270 5.36 -29.94 22.88
N LYS A 271 4.21 -30.30 22.28
CA LYS A 271 3.90 -31.67 21.90
C LYS A 271 4.86 -32.24 20.84
N LEU A 272 5.25 -31.42 19.87
CA LEU A 272 6.24 -31.79 18.86
C LEU A 272 7.61 -32.06 19.50
N GLN A 273 8.02 -31.27 20.49
CA GLN A 273 9.28 -31.45 21.22
C GLN A 273 9.28 -32.78 22.03
N LYS A 274 8.11 -33.23 22.46
CA LYS A 274 7.92 -34.54 23.12
C LYS A 274 7.86 -35.73 22.14
N GLY A 275 8.14 -35.51 20.82
CA GLY A 275 8.31 -36.57 19.83
C GLY A 275 7.03 -37.02 19.11
N ASN A 276 5.96 -36.23 19.09
CA ASN A 276 4.72 -36.59 18.38
C ASN A 276 4.86 -36.40 16.84
N VAL A 277 5.38 -37.42 16.17
CA VAL A 277 5.65 -37.40 14.71
C VAL A 277 4.39 -37.23 13.86
N ARG A 278 3.25 -37.83 14.25
CA ARG A 278 1.99 -37.68 13.52
C ARG A 278 1.49 -36.24 13.52
N MET A 279 1.58 -35.59 14.68
CA MET A 279 1.21 -34.17 14.82
C MET A 279 2.10 -33.26 13.97
N ALA A 280 3.37 -33.62 13.76
CA ALA A 280 4.29 -32.85 12.94
C ALA A 280 3.86 -32.75 11.47
N ALA A 281 3.39 -33.84 10.87
CA ALA A 281 2.90 -33.86 9.50
C ALA A 281 1.62 -33.02 9.34
N ASP A 282 0.65 -33.17 10.27
CA ASP A 282 -0.57 -32.36 10.28
C ASP A 282 -0.25 -30.85 10.45
N PHE A 283 0.70 -30.54 11.31
CA PHE A 283 1.10 -29.13 11.55
C PHE A 283 1.90 -28.55 10.38
N HIS A 284 2.79 -29.33 9.76
CA HIS A 284 3.49 -28.91 8.54
C HIS A 284 2.49 -28.60 7.41
N HIS A 285 1.53 -29.50 7.15
CA HIS A 285 0.47 -29.25 6.17
C HIS A 285 -0.32 -27.97 6.48
N TYR A 286 -0.66 -27.75 7.76
CA TYR A 286 -1.34 -26.54 8.22
C TYR A 286 -0.49 -25.29 7.96
N ILE A 287 0.81 -25.29 8.25
CA ILE A 287 1.73 -24.16 8.02
C ILE A 287 1.83 -23.81 6.53
N LEU A 288 1.88 -24.82 5.66
CA LEU A 288 1.92 -24.58 4.20
C LEU A 288 0.65 -23.86 3.72
N ILE A 289 -0.52 -24.26 4.20
CA ILE A 289 -1.78 -23.58 3.87
C ILE A 289 -1.79 -22.16 4.44
N LEU A 290 -1.40 -21.99 5.70
CA LEU A 290 -1.30 -20.69 6.35
C LEU A 290 -0.41 -19.72 5.55
N GLY A 291 0.78 -20.18 5.14
CA GLY A 291 1.70 -19.40 4.32
C GLY A 291 1.10 -19.02 2.95
N ARG A 292 0.43 -19.95 2.27
CA ARG A 292 -0.22 -19.68 0.98
C ARG A 292 -1.34 -18.64 1.08
N ILE A 293 -2.18 -18.72 2.10
CA ILE A 293 -3.24 -17.72 2.33
C ILE A 293 -2.62 -16.37 2.72
N HIS A 294 -1.57 -16.36 3.55
CA HIS A 294 -0.86 -15.14 3.90
C HIS A 294 -0.34 -14.39 2.66
N MET A 295 0.27 -15.12 1.70
CA MET A 295 0.74 -14.54 0.45
C MET A 295 -0.35 -13.90 -0.42
N LEU A 296 -1.62 -14.33 -0.27
CA LEU A 296 -2.77 -13.71 -0.94
C LEU A 296 -3.27 -12.45 -0.23
N LEU A 297 -2.78 -12.16 0.95
CA LEU A 297 -3.21 -11.05 1.82
C LEU A 297 -2.18 -9.91 1.90
N VAL A 298 -0.94 -10.15 1.47
CA VAL A 298 0.20 -9.24 1.65
C VAL A 298 0.89 -8.98 0.32
N GLN A 299 1.36 -7.76 0.10
CA GLN A 299 2.17 -7.41 -1.06
C GLN A 299 3.55 -8.09 -0.95
N GLN A 300 3.86 -8.93 -1.92
CA GLN A 300 5.11 -9.68 -1.97
C GLN A 300 6.23 -8.86 -2.62
N ARG A 301 7.46 -9.12 -2.21
CA ARG A 301 8.65 -8.51 -2.82
C ARG A 301 8.87 -8.98 -4.26
N ASP A 302 8.63 -10.27 -4.53
CA ASP A 302 8.90 -10.88 -5.83
C ASP A 302 7.84 -10.54 -6.88
N GLN A 303 6.68 -10.07 -6.44
CA GLN A 303 5.57 -9.66 -7.27
C GLN A 303 5.30 -8.17 -7.05
N LYS A 304 6.23 -7.33 -7.50
CA LYS A 304 6.13 -5.88 -7.37
C LYS A 304 5.08 -5.27 -8.30
N GLY A 305 4.62 -4.09 -7.90
CA GLY A 305 3.74 -3.27 -8.69
C GLY A 305 2.25 -3.50 -8.44
N PHE A 306 1.45 -2.72 -9.13
CA PHE A 306 0.00 -2.63 -8.96
C PHE A 306 -0.77 -3.87 -9.39
N THR A 307 -0.19 -4.78 -10.18
CA THR A 307 -0.92 -5.96 -10.63
C THR A 307 -1.30 -6.87 -9.45
N GLN A 308 -0.35 -7.19 -8.58
CA GLN A 308 -0.63 -7.95 -7.36
C GLN A 308 -1.41 -7.11 -6.35
N PHE A 309 -0.98 -5.88 -6.12
CA PHE A 309 -1.66 -4.97 -5.20
C PHE A 309 -3.14 -4.83 -5.55
N GLY A 310 -3.48 -4.65 -6.83
CA GLY A 310 -4.86 -4.56 -7.29
C GLY A 310 -5.72 -5.79 -7.01
N VAL A 311 -5.12 -6.98 -6.84
CA VAL A 311 -5.85 -8.22 -6.53
C VAL A 311 -6.12 -8.35 -5.03
N ILE A 312 -5.21 -7.94 -4.17
CA ILE A 312 -5.29 -8.13 -2.71
C ILE A 312 -6.56 -7.51 -2.11
N PRO A 313 -6.92 -6.23 -2.33
CA PRO A 313 -8.15 -5.65 -1.82
C PRO A 313 -9.42 -6.25 -2.45
N HIS A 314 -9.31 -6.82 -3.67
CA HIS A 314 -10.45 -7.27 -4.47
C HIS A 314 -10.74 -8.77 -4.36
N ASN A 315 -9.84 -9.57 -3.75
CA ASN A 315 -10.03 -11.02 -3.61
C ASN A 315 -11.07 -11.42 -2.53
N ASN A 316 -11.67 -10.47 -1.83
CA ASN A 316 -12.61 -10.63 -0.74
C ASN A 316 -12.10 -11.43 0.48
N LEU A 317 -10.83 -11.80 0.53
CA LEU A 317 -10.24 -12.44 1.70
C LEU A 317 -10.10 -11.47 2.90
N ARG A 318 -10.25 -10.17 2.68
CA ARG A 318 -10.23 -9.11 3.70
C ARG A 318 -11.61 -8.51 3.99
N ARG A 319 -12.43 -8.37 2.95
CA ARG A 319 -13.62 -7.51 2.94
C ARG A 319 -14.61 -7.76 4.07
N LEU A 320 -14.88 -9.02 4.41
CA LEU A 320 -15.88 -9.33 5.45
C LEU A 320 -15.48 -8.73 6.82
N HIS A 321 -14.21 -8.83 7.18
CA HIS A 321 -13.69 -8.29 8.44
C HIS A 321 -13.56 -6.76 8.36
N GLU A 322 -13.00 -6.25 7.29
CA GLU A 322 -12.72 -4.83 7.12
C GLU A 322 -13.99 -3.97 6.94
N SER A 323 -15.10 -4.54 6.53
CA SER A 323 -16.37 -3.82 6.47
C SER A 323 -17.10 -3.70 7.81
N THR A 324 -16.71 -4.46 8.84
CA THR A 324 -17.46 -4.56 10.10
C THR A 324 -16.65 -4.23 11.35
N GLU A 325 -15.39 -4.59 11.42
CA GLU A 325 -14.57 -4.61 12.63
C GLU A 325 -13.62 -3.41 12.76
N TYR A 326 -14.12 -2.17 12.66
CA TYR A 326 -13.28 -0.96 12.74
C TYR A 326 -12.57 -0.80 14.10
N LEU A 327 -13.25 -1.11 15.22
CA LEU A 327 -12.68 -0.96 16.57
C LEU A 327 -11.35 -1.72 16.72
N LYS A 328 -11.30 -3.00 16.30
CA LYS A 328 -10.10 -3.81 16.41
C LYS A 328 -8.97 -3.28 15.54
N ARG A 329 -9.29 -2.80 14.34
CA ARG A 329 -8.32 -2.22 13.41
C ARG A 329 -7.72 -0.93 13.93
N PHE A 330 -8.54 -0.03 14.45
CA PHE A 330 -8.05 1.19 15.07
C PHE A 330 -7.14 0.91 16.26
N LYS A 331 -7.47 -0.12 17.06
CA LYS A 331 -6.63 -0.54 18.19
C LYS A 331 -5.23 -0.97 17.74
N GLN A 332 -5.11 -1.67 16.59
CA GLN A 332 -3.83 -2.07 16.00
C GLN A 332 -2.97 -0.88 15.55
N LEU A 333 -3.62 0.20 15.06
CA LEU A 333 -2.96 1.34 14.46
C LEU A 333 -2.44 2.37 15.47
N MET A 334 -2.94 2.35 16.71
CA MET A 334 -2.74 3.47 17.64
C MET A 334 -1.65 3.26 18.65
N ARG A 335 -1.41 2.00 19.05
CA ARG A 335 -0.50 1.71 20.16
C ARG A 335 0.18 0.36 20.01
N ASP A 336 1.31 0.24 20.68
CA ASP A 336 1.90 -1.03 21.07
C ASP A 336 1.99 -1.06 22.60
N ASP A 337 1.43 -2.13 23.20
CA ASP A 337 1.34 -2.33 24.65
C ASP A 337 0.89 -1.08 25.42
N ASP A 338 1.80 -0.40 26.10
CA ASP A 338 1.52 0.76 26.95
C ASP A 338 1.77 2.11 26.27
N ILE A 339 2.26 2.14 25.03
CA ILE A 339 2.61 3.39 24.34
C ILE A 339 1.58 3.71 23.27
N VAL A 340 0.78 4.74 23.50
CA VAL A 340 -0.03 5.38 22.44
C VAL A 340 0.89 6.30 21.64
N PHE A 341 1.22 5.92 20.41
CA PHE A 341 2.10 6.70 19.54
C PHE A 341 1.35 7.59 18.55
N LEU A 342 0.08 7.32 18.30
CA LEU A 342 -0.73 8.05 17.33
C LEU A 342 -1.36 9.31 17.94
N ASN A 343 -1.26 10.45 17.25
CA ASN A 343 -1.94 11.70 17.55
C ASN A 343 -3.15 11.93 16.66
N HIS A 344 -2.99 11.74 15.36
CA HIS A 344 -4.03 11.98 14.36
C HIS A 344 -4.00 10.94 13.24
N LEU A 345 -5.19 10.55 12.75
CA LEU A 345 -5.40 9.60 11.69
C LEU A 345 -6.26 10.21 10.59
N GLU A 346 -5.77 10.25 9.36
CA GLU A 346 -6.57 10.61 8.19
C GLU A 346 -6.98 9.37 7.38
N GLY A 347 -8.13 8.82 7.76
CA GLY A 347 -8.65 7.58 7.20
C GLY A 347 -9.36 7.77 5.85
N ARG A 348 -8.84 7.10 4.80
CA ARG A 348 -9.47 7.08 3.48
C ARG A 348 -10.58 6.04 3.42
N PHE A 349 -11.76 6.44 2.95
CA PHE A 349 -12.92 5.56 2.73
C PHE A 349 -13.50 5.75 1.34
N SER A 350 -14.02 4.70 0.73
CA SER A 350 -14.68 4.79 -0.59
C SER A 350 -16.14 5.20 -0.44
N PRO A 351 -16.56 6.35 -0.99
CA PRO A 351 -17.95 6.79 -0.94
C PRO A 351 -18.83 5.96 -1.89
N PHE A 352 -20.09 5.74 -1.47
CA PHE A 352 -21.14 5.17 -2.29
C PHE A 352 -21.84 6.26 -3.13
N ASP A 353 -22.54 5.85 -4.17
CA ASP A 353 -23.47 6.73 -4.92
C ASP A 353 -24.85 6.87 -4.24
N ASN A 354 -24.98 6.41 -3.00
CA ASN A 354 -26.17 6.45 -2.17
C ASN A 354 -25.95 7.18 -0.85
N VAL A 355 -26.77 8.18 -0.58
CA VAL A 355 -26.68 9.04 0.61
C VAL A 355 -26.87 8.27 1.92
N GLY A 356 -27.85 7.34 1.96
CA GLY A 356 -28.13 6.54 3.15
C GLY A 356 -26.96 5.62 3.53
N GLN A 357 -26.36 4.97 2.52
CA GLN A 357 -25.20 4.11 2.73
C GLN A 357 -23.98 4.91 3.21
N ASN A 358 -23.72 6.09 2.64
CA ASN A 358 -22.64 6.97 3.10
C ASN A 358 -22.84 7.37 4.56
N ARG A 359 -24.05 7.80 4.93
CA ARG A 359 -24.35 8.18 6.34
C ARG A 359 -24.13 7.01 7.31
N LEU A 360 -24.58 5.83 6.96
CA LEU A 360 -24.40 4.63 7.79
C LEU A 360 -22.91 4.28 7.94
N LEU A 361 -22.14 4.29 6.85
CA LEU A 361 -20.71 4.01 6.87
C LEU A 361 -19.95 5.01 7.75
N ILE A 362 -20.15 6.31 7.53
CA ILE A 362 -19.48 7.37 8.27
C ILE A 362 -19.81 7.29 9.77
N LYS A 363 -21.09 7.13 10.12
CA LYS A 363 -21.51 6.96 11.51
C LYS A 363 -20.90 5.72 12.16
N HIS A 364 -20.80 4.62 11.43
CA HIS A 364 -20.21 3.40 11.93
C HIS A 364 -18.71 3.57 12.21
N ILE A 365 -17.95 4.14 11.27
CA ILE A 365 -16.52 4.43 11.44
C ILE A 365 -16.29 5.31 12.68
N GLN A 366 -17.02 6.42 12.81
CA GLN A 366 -16.87 7.36 13.90
C GLN A 366 -17.26 6.79 15.26
N LYS A 367 -18.38 6.02 15.31
CA LYS A 367 -18.81 5.35 16.54
C LYS A 367 -17.71 4.42 17.05
N GLN A 368 -17.17 3.57 16.17
CA GLN A 368 -16.12 2.63 16.53
C GLN A 368 -14.82 3.34 16.94
N PHE A 369 -14.50 4.48 16.32
CA PHE A 369 -13.33 5.26 16.69
C PHE A 369 -13.50 5.91 18.07
N ARG A 370 -14.67 6.48 18.39
CA ARG A 370 -14.97 7.02 19.71
C ARG A 370 -14.93 5.96 20.83
N GLU A 371 -15.36 4.73 20.53
CA GLU A 371 -15.29 3.61 21.47
C GLU A 371 -13.85 3.32 21.90
N ILE A 372 -12.85 3.56 21.05
CA ILE A 372 -11.43 3.42 21.42
C ILE A 372 -11.01 4.42 22.49
N GLY A 373 -11.47 5.66 22.42
CA GLY A 373 -11.19 6.67 23.44
C GLY A 373 -11.52 6.17 24.84
N TYR A 374 -12.62 5.43 24.99
CA TYR A 374 -13.00 4.82 26.28
C TYR A 374 -12.10 3.63 26.68
N LEU A 375 -11.49 2.94 25.72
CA LEU A 375 -10.60 1.79 25.99
C LEU A 375 -9.17 2.22 26.34
N ILE A 376 -8.75 3.42 25.87
CA ILE A 376 -7.41 3.97 26.09
C ILE A 376 -7.38 4.84 27.35
N SER A 377 -8.52 5.33 27.83
CA SER A 377 -8.62 6.29 28.93
C SER A 377 -8.14 5.75 30.28
N GLY A 378 -6.84 5.94 30.58
CA GLY A 378 -6.35 6.15 31.94
C GLY A 378 -6.38 7.66 32.22
N GLU A 379 -6.25 8.08 33.47
CA GLU A 379 -6.44 9.49 33.91
C GLU A 379 -5.62 10.57 33.17
N ASN A 380 -4.67 10.19 32.27
CA ASN A 380 -3.83 11.10 31.47
C ASN A 380 -3.55 10.57 30.04
N ALA A 381 -4.37 9.67 29.49
CA ALA A 381 -4.09 9.10 28.17
C ALA A 381 -4.52 10.07 27.06
N HIS A 382 -3.61 10.35 26.12
CA HIS A 382 -3.91 11.06 24.91
C HIS A 382 -4.90 10.27 24.04
N ILE A 383 -6.01 10.89 23.65
CA ILE A 383 -6.99 10.30 22.73
C ILE A 383 -6.68 10.81 21.31
N PRO A 384 -6.30 9.92 20.38
CA PRO A 384 -6.07 10.33 18.99
C PRO A 384 -7.32 10.93 18.35
N SER A 385 -7.13 11.77 17.35
CA SER A 385 -8.21 12.33 16.53
C SER A 385 -8.32 11.65 15.18
N LEU A 386 -9.52 11.68 14.57
CA LEU A 386 -9.80 11.08 13.25
C LEU A 386 -10.35 12.14 12.30
N SER A 387 -9.78 12.23 11.11
CA SER A 387 -10.36 12.88 9.95
C SER A 387 -10.62 11.84 8.83
N LEU A 388 -11.60 12.11 7.97
CA LEU A 388 -11.99 11.22 6.89
C LEU A 388 -11.76 11.88 5.53
N ILE A 389 -11.20 11.11 4.61
CA ILE A 389 -10.96 11.50 3.22
C ILE A 389 -11.79 10.59 2.31
N ALA A 390 -12.63 11.17 1.47
CA ALA A 390 -13.42 10.41 0.51
C ALA A 390 -12.55 10.02 -0.69
N HIS A 391 -12.34 8.71 -0.86
CA HIS A 391 -11.40 8.11 -1.79
C HIS A 391 -12.12 7.54 -3.01
N PHE A 392 -11.80 8.05 -4.21
CA PHE A 392 -12.33 7.63 -5.49
C PHE A 392 -11.35 6.69 -6.21
N ILE A 393 -11.88 5.73 -6.96
CA ILE A 393 -11.07 4.68 -7.58
C ILE A 393 -10.83 4.97 -9.05
N LYS A 394 -9.56 4.99 -9.47
CA LYS A 394 -9.14 5.04 -10.87
C LYS A 394 -9.48 3.72 -11.55
N ARG A 395 -10.28 3.75 -12.61
CA ARG A 395 -10.73 2.57 -13.34
C ARG A 395 -10.43 2.68 -14.82
N PRO A 396 -10.09 1.56 -15.50
CA PRO A 396 -9.87 1.56 -16.93
C PRO A 396 -11.15 1.94 -17.70
N ASP A 397 -10.98 2.45 -18.90
CA ASP A 397 -12.10 2.76 -19.81
C ASP A 397 -12.44 1.53 -20.67
N PRO A 398 -13.56 0.82 -20.39
CA PRO A 398 -13.93 -0.36 -21.17
C PRO A 398 -14.47 -0.02 -22.56
N ASP A 399 -14.82 1.24 -22.80
CA ASP A 399 -15.43 1.73 -24.03
C ASP A 399 -14.51 2.66 -24.83
N ILE A 400 -13.21 2.55 -24.61
CA ILE A 400 -12.19 3.47 -25.11
C ILE A 400 -12.22 3.71 -26.62
N PHE A 401 -12.65 2.74 -27.42
CA PHE A 401 -12.73 2.85 -28.88
C PHE A 401 -14.13 3.18 -29.41
N LYS A 402 -15.09 3.50 -28.51
CA LYS A 402 -16.44 3.94 -28.90
C LYS A 402 -16.51 5.46 -29.07
N ASN A 403 -17.62 5.93 -29.63
CA ASN A 403 -17.89 7.35 -29.88
C ASN A 403 -18.20 8.17 -28.61
N TYR A 404 -18.24 7.51 -27.44
CA TYR A 404 -18.44 8.20 -26.18
C TYR A 404 -17.19 9.02 -25.80
N GLU A 405 -17.37 9.99 -24.91
CA GLU A 405 -16.24 10.66 -24.29
C GLU A 405 -15.32 9.65 -23.58
N ARG A 406 -14.03 9.95 -23.51
CA ARG A 406 -13.10 9.10 -22.77
C ARG A 406 -13.55 8.97 -21.32
N HIS A 407 -13.49 7.74 -20.79
CA HIS A 407 -13.89 7.41 -19.43
C HIS A 407 -15.34 7.75 -19.09
N HIS A 408 -16.26 7.71 -20.07
CA HIS A 408 -17.67 8.06 -19.90
C HIS A 408 -18.29 7.41 -18.64
N ARG A 409 -18.14 6.10 -18.48
CA ARG A 409 -18.71 5.39 -17.32
C ARG A 409 -18.13 5.85 -15.99
N LEU A 410 -16.81 6.07 -15.94
CA LEU A 410 -16.15 6.56 -14.73
C LEU A 410 -16.59 7.98 -14.41
N ARG A 411 -16.67 8.88 -15.42
CA ARG A 411 -17.14 10.25 -15.23
C ARG A 411 -18.55 10.29 -14.67
N LEU A 412 -19.49 9.47 -15.17
CA LEU A 412 -20.84 9.35 -14.63
C LEU A 412 -20.86 8.78 -13.20
N GLU A 413 -20.01 7.81 -12.88
CA GLU A 413 -19.87 7.29 -11.51
C GLU A 413 -19.38 8.39 -10.57
N LEU A 414 -18.34 9.14 -10.96
CA LEU A 414 -17.79 10.24 -10.18
C LEU A 414 -18.85 11.31 -9.90
N GLN A 415 -19.62 11.73 -10.88
CA GLN A 415 -20.71 12.70 -10.71
C GLN A 415 -21.75 12.22 -9.69
N ARG A 416 -22.21 10.96 -9.80
CA ARG A 416 -23.20 10.40 -8.86
C ARG A 416 -22.66 10.34 -7.45
N LYS A 417 -21.42 9.87 -7.28
CA LYS A 417 -20.76 9.80 -5.97
C LYS A 417 -20.51 11.19 -5.37
N ALA A 418 -20.06 12.15 -6.18
CA ALA A 418 -19.86 13.53 -5.75
C ALA A 418 -21.17 14.16 -5.24
N LEU A 419 -22.26 14.04 -5.98
CA LEU A 419 -23.58 14.53 -5.57
C LEU A 419 -24.10 13.82 -4.30
N ALA A 420 -23.91 12.50 -4.21
CA ALA A 420 -24.31 11.74 -3.03
C ALA A 420 -23.49 12.18 -1.80
N LEU A 421 -22.18 12.41 -1.93
CA LEU A 421 -21.31 12.86 -0.85
C LEU A 421 -21.71 14.27 -0.36
N LEU A 422 -21.89 15.23 -1.27
CA LEU A 422 -22.33 16.58 -0.94
C LEU A 422 -23.67 16.59 -0.19
N ARG A 423 -24.64 15.77 -0.66
CA ARG A 423 -25.94 15.61 0.05
C ARG A 423 -25.77 14.94 1.41
N THR A 424 -24.84 13.98 1.52
CA THR A 424 -24.55 13.29 2.77
C THR A 424 -24.05 14.28 3.82
N VAL A 425 -23.07 15.12 3.46
CA VAL A 425 -22.49 16.13 4.37
C VAL A 425 -23.56 17.09 4.89
N LYS A 426 -24.46 17.57 4.04
CA LYS A 426 -25.59 18.43 4.44
C LYS A 426 -26.56 17.79 5.46
N LEU A 427 -26.63 16.45 5.47
CA LEU A 427 -27.56 15.69 6.32
C LEU A 427 -26.89 15.06 7.54
N LEU A 428 -25.57 15.20 7.71
CA LEU A 428 -24.89 14.80 8.92
C LEU A 428 -25.18 15.82 10.02
N ASN A 429 -25.46 15.33 11.23
CA ASN A 429 -25.61 16.22 12.39
C ASN A 429 -24.25 16.85 12.72
N PRO A 430 -24.25 18.03 13.37
CA PRO A 430 -23.02 18.68 13.83
C PRO A 430 -22.08 17.79 14.65
N ASP A 431 -22.60 16.88 15.46
CA ASP A 431 -21.83 15.94 16.29
C ASP A 431 -21.41 14.68 15.52
N ASP A 432 -22.11 14.37 14.43
CA ASP A 432 -21.78 13.36 13.42
C ASP A 432 -21.06 13.99 12.23
N ASP A 433 -20.86 15.31 12.28
CA ASP A 433 -20.08 16.01 11.27
C ASP A 433 -18.70 15.42 11.34
N ALA A 434 -18.66 14.35 10.62
CA ALA A 434 -17.46 13.69 10.35
C ALA A 434 -16.56 14.80 9.87
N ASN A 435 -15.45 14.84 10.43
CA ASN A 435 -14.35 15.56 9.91
C ASN A 435 -14.01 15.02 8.52
N ILE A 436 -14.98 15.05 7.58
CA ILE A 436 -14.69 14.83 6.17
C ILE A 436 -14.00 16.09 5.71
N VAL A 437 -12.71 15.96 5.50
CA VAL A 437 -11.81 17.10 5.31
C VAL A 437 -11.18 17.10 3.93
N GLY A 438 -11.26 15.98 3.20
CA GLY A 438 -10.59 15.87 1.92
C GLY A 438 -11.23 14.87 0.96
N ILE A 439 -10.76 14.95 -0.28
CA ILE A 439 -11.04 14.02 -1.37
C ILE A 439 -9.75 13.54 -1.99
N ASP A 440 -9.74 12.29 -2.47
CA ASP A 440 -8.59 11.60 -3.04
C ASP A 440 -9.00 10.71 -4.21
N ALA A 441 -8.07 10.41 -5.12
CA ALA A 441 -8.24 9.37 -6.12
C ALA A 441 -7.00 8.51 -6.23
N ALA A 442 -7.16 7.20 -6.04
CA ALA A 442 -6.07 6.23 -6.08
C ALA A 442 -6.42 4.96 -6.85
N SER A 443 -5.61 3.94 -6.71
CA SER A 443 -5.53 2.74 -7.55
C SER A 443 -4.65 3.00 -8.78
N ASN A 444 -4.48 2.00 -9.64
CA ASN A 444 -3.54 2.03 -10.77
C ASN A 444 -3.66 3.34 -11.58
N GLU A 445 -2.60 4.15 -11.59
CA GLU A 445 -2.58 5.46 -12.23
C GLU A 445 -2.74 5.40 -13.74
N MET A 446 -2.31 4.31 -14.37
CA MET A 446 -2.45 4.09 -15.82
C MET A 446 -3.91 3.91 -16.26
N ASN A 447 -4.83 3.65 -15.31
CA ASN A 447 -6.25 3.47 -15.64
C ASN A 447 -6.96 4.80 -15.96
N ALA A 448 -6.66 5.88 -15.21
CA ALA A 448 -7.32 7.17 -15.41
C ALA A 448 -6.50 8.33 -14.83
N GLY A 449 -6.20 9.31 -15.65
CA GLY A 449 -5.47 10.52 -15.27
C GLY A 449 -6.30 11.57 -14.54
N PRO A 450 -5.65 12.63 -14.01
CA PRO A 450 -6.30 13.72 -13.29
C PRO A 450 -7.43 14.40 -14.06
N GLU A 451 -7.37 14.44 -15.38
CA GLU A 451 -8.39 15.04 -16.26
C GLU A 451 -9.79 14.42 -16.07
N VAL A 452 -9.85 13.13 -15.69
CA VAL A 452 -11.11 12.41 -15.50
C VAL A 452 -11.81 12.86 -14.22
N PHE A 453 -11.05 13.13 -13.18
CA PHE A 453 -11.51 13.54 -11.85
C PHE A 453 -11.73 15.04 -11.73
N SER A 454 -11.02 15.82 -12.53
CA SER A 454 -10.95 17.27 -12.46
C SER A 454 -12.34 17.95 -12.38
N PRO A 455 -13.31 17.69 -13.26
CA PRO A 455 -14.60 18.34 -13.16
C PRO A 455 -15.33 18.05 -11.84
N SER A 456 -15.35 16.79 -11.40
CA SER A 456 -16.07 16.39 -10.18
C SER A 456 -15.40 16.90 -8.92
N PHE A 457 -14.04 16.94 -8.85
CA PHE A 457 -13.30 17.41 -7.69
C PHE A 457 -13.44 18.92 -7.50
N ARG A 458 -13.32 19.71 -8.57
CA ARG A 458 -13.56 21.15 -8.53
C ARG A 458 -15.01 21.47 -8.17
N PHE A 459 -15.99 20.70 -8.72
CA PHE A 459 -17.39 20.83 -8.35
C PHE A 459 -17.63 20.57 -6.88
N MET A 460 -17.06 19.49 -6.31
CA MET A 460 -17.19 19.20 -4.88
C MET A 460 -16.61 20.32 -4.03
N ARG A 461 -15.42 20.79 -4.35
CA ARG A 461 -14.77 21.89 -3.62
C ARG A 461 -15.60 23.18 -3.66
N HIS A 462 -16.18 23.52 -4.82
CA HIS A 462 -16.98 24.73 -5.02
C HIS A 462 -18.32 24.68 -4.26
N ASN A 463 -18.92 23.50 -4.17
CA ASN A 463 -20.24 23.28 -3.56
C ASN A 463 -20.15 22.68 -2.16
N TRP A 464 -18.96 22.68 -1.56
CA TRP A 464 -18.74 22.13 -0.24
C TRP A 464 -19.46 22.94 0.84
N THR A 465 -20.11 22.24 1.76
CA THR A 465 -20.86 22.84 2.85
C THR A 465 -20.48 22.25 4.22
N GLY A 466 -19.42 21.45 4.26
CA GLY A 466 -18.85 20.95 5.52
C GLY A 466 -18.24 22.07 6.37
N ARG A 467 -17.99 21.79 7.63
CA ARG A 467 -17.47 22.77 8.60
C ARG A 467 -16.02 23.18 8.33
N LYS A 468 -15.20 22.24 7.87
CA LYS A 468 -13.84 22.49 7.45
C LYS A 468 -13.79 22.64 5.93
N ASP A 469 -12.79 23.35 5.42
CA ASP A 469 -12.51 23.43 3.99
C ASP A 469 -12.25 22.04 3.41
N LEU A 470 -12.66 21.83 2.18
CA LEU A 470 -12.38 20.58 1.47
C LEU A 470 -11.02 20.67 0.80
N HIS A 471 -10.09 19.86 1.27
CA HIS A 471 -8.76 19.70 0.69
C HIS A 471 -8.73 18.61 -0.37
N ILE A 472 -7.71 18.63 -1.22
CA ILE A 472 -7.44 17.59 -2.21
C ILE A 472 -6.11 16.96 -1.88
N THR A 473 -6.11 15.64 -1.75
CA THR A 473 -4.92 14.83 -1.96
C THR A 473 -5.14 13.98 -3.21
N PHE A 474 -4.08 13.64 -3.93
CA PHE A 474 -4.20 12.89 -5.18
C PHE A 474 -2.99 12.01 -5.41
N HIS A 475 -3.20 10.70 -5.57
CA HIS A 475 -2.13 9.76 -5.92
C HIS A 475 -1.64 10.07 -7.33
N ALA A 476 -0.38 10.47 -7.45
CA ALA A 476 0.24 10.78 -8.74
C ALA A 476 1.74 10.52 -8.70
N GLY A 477 2.25 9.85 -9.74
CA GLY A 477 3.66 9.53 -9.89
C GLY A 477 4.13 8.36 -9.02
N GLU A 478 3.24 7.50 -8.55
CA GLU A 478 3.58 6.27 -7.83
C GLU A 478 3.88 5.13 -8.81
N ASP A 479 2.99 4.93 -9.79
CA ASP A 479 3.11 3.92 -10.83
C ASP A 479 3.09 4.59 -12.22
N PHE A 480 4.13 4.35 -13.00
CA PHE A 480 4.31 5.02 -14.29
C PHE A 480 5.12 4.15 -15.26
N ILE A 481 4.77 4.19 -16.54
CA ILE A 481 5.52 3.52 -17.60
C ILE A 481 6.82 4.28 -17.86
N HIS A 482 6.73 5.57 -18.10
CA HIS A 482 7.87 6.47 -18.34
C HIS A 482 7.97 7.51 -17.22
N LEU A 483 9.18 7.91 -16.84
CA LEU A 483 9.39 8.90 -15.78
C LEU A 483 8.66 10.20 -16.05
N LEU A 484 8.65 10.68 -17.31
CA LEU A 484 7.87 11.85 -17.71
C LEU A 484 6.37 11.66 -17.53
N SER A 485 5.83 10.45 -17.71
CA SER A 485 4.41 10.16 -17.46
C SER A 485 4.03 10.44 -16.00
N GLY A 486 4.83 9.93 -15.05
CA GLY A 486 4.59 10.17 -13.62
C GLY A 486 4.72 11.66 -13.26
N LEU A 487 5.73 12.35 -13.79
CA LEU A 487 5.93 13.78 -13.56
C LEU A 487 4.82 14.65 -14.18
N ARG A 488 4.35 14.29 -15.37
CA ARG A 488 3.19 14.93 -16.01
C ARG A 488 1.92 14.74 -15.18
N MET A 489 1.65 13.52 -14.69
CA MET A 489 0.48 13.22 -13.84
C MET A 489 0.48 14.07 -12.56
N ILE A 490 1.64 14.25 -11.91
CA ILE A 490 1.78 15.15 -10.74
C ILE A 490 1.41 16.59 -11.15
N THR A 491 1.95 17.08 -12.28
CA THR A 491 1.67 18.44 -12.76
C THR A 491 0.21 18.62 -13.15
N GLU A 492 -0.37 17.64 -13.86
CA GLU A 492 -1.79 17.65 -14.25
C GLU A 492 -2.71 17.63 -13.01
N ALA A 493 -2.37 16.86 -11.96
CA ALA A 493 -3.13 16.91 -10.71
C ALA A 493 -3.17 18.34 -10.16
N VAL A 494 -2.03 19.01 -10.08
CA VAL A 494 -1.94 20.39 -9.57
C VAL A 494 -2.73 21.38 -10.40
N ILE A 495 -2.63 21.29 -11.73
CA ILE A 495 -3.24 22.28 -12.64
C ILE A 495 -4.72 21.97 -12.90
N PHE A 496 -5.06 20.69 -13.10
CA PHE A 496 -6.41 20.31 -13.52
C PHE A 496 -7.39 20.26 -12.35
N LEU A 497 -6.94 19.81 -11.18
CA LEU A 497 -7.78 19.78 -9.98
C LEU A 497 -7.84 21.12 -9.23
N ASP A 498 -7.08 22.11 -9.73
CA ASP A 498 -6.92 23.42 -9.07
C ASP A 498 -6.42 23.28 -7.63
N MET A 499 -5.33 22.50 -7.46
CA MET A 499 -4.72 22.31 -6.15
C MET A 499 -4.06 23.59 -5.64
N ARG A 500 -4.19 23.83 -4.35
CA ARG A 500 -3.78 25.06 -3.65
C ARG A 500 -3.05 24.77 -2.35
N GLN A 501 -2.66 25.82 -1.65
CA GLN A 501 -1.98 25.71 -0.36
C GLN A 501 -2.71 24.74 0.59
N GLY A 502 -1.94 23.87 1.21
CA GLY A 502 -2.42 22.84 2.12
C GLY A 502 -2.85 21.54 1.44
N ASP A 503 -3.06 21.50 0.12
CA ASP A 503 -3.32 20.26 -0.61
C ASP A 503 -2.06 19.38 -0.67
N ARG A 504 -2.22 18.09 -1.01
CA ARG A 504 -1.09 17.14 -1.02
C ARG A 504 -1.10 16.25 -2.26
N ILE A 505 0.09 15.79 -2.67
CA ILE A 505 0.28 14.74 -3.67
C ILE A 505 0.66 13.45 -2.96
N GLY A 506 -0.10 12.39 -3.20
CA GLY A 506 0.20 11.06 -2.70
C GLY A 506 1.37 10.43 -3.46
N HIS A 507 2.33 9.87 -2.74
CA HIS A 507 3.55 9.19 -3.18
C HIS A 507 4.55 10.07 -3.93
N GLY A 508 4.20 10.58 -5.12
CA GLY A 508 5.10 11.43 -5.91
C GLY A 508 6.43 10.79 -6.31
N THR A 509 6.55 9.47 -6.30
CA THR A 509 7.80 8.70 -6.49
C THR A 509 8.54 9.11 -7.76
N ALA A 510 7.83 9.41 -8.86
CA ALA A 510 8.43 9.89 -10.11
C ALA A 510 9.25 11.18 -9.92
N ALA A 511 8.87 12.06 -8.98
CA ALA A 511 9.60 13.27 -8.69
C ALA A 511 10.79 13.06 -7.74
N GLY A 512 10.90 11.87 -7.14
CA GLY A 512 11.93 11.54 -6.14
C GLY A 512 12.98 10.56 -6.61
N ILE A 513 12.59 9.53 -7.35
CA ILE A 513 13.49 8.45 -7.78
C ILE A 513 14.73 8.98 -8.49
N GLU A 514 15.89 8.38 -8.21
CA GLU A 514 17.11 8.68 -8.95
C GLU A 514 16.94 8.27 -10.43
N PRO A 515 17.10 9.19 -11.40
CA PRO A 515 16.90 8.86 -12.81
C PRO A 515 17.78 7.72 -13.32
N GLU A 516 19.05 7.67 -12.88
CA GLU A 516 19.97 6.57 -13.21
C GLU A 516 19.43 5.24 -12.71
N LEU A 517 18.95 5.19 -11.47
CA LEU A 517 18.34 3.98 -10.90
C LEU A 517 17.12 3.53 -11.72
N TRP A 518 16.25 4.49 -12.10
CA TRP A 518 15.09 4.17 -12.93
C TRP A 518 15.49 3.63 -14.30
N MET A 519 16.44 4.28 -14.98
CA MET A 519 16.96 3.86 -16.30
C MET A 519 17.58 2.45 -16.22
N ASP A 520 18.38 2.15 -15.19
CA ASP A 520 18.98 0.84 -14.97
C ASP A 520 17.94 -0.27 -14.74
N ARG A 521 16.81 0.06 -14.09
CA ARG A 521 15.74 -0.89 -13.81
C ARG A 521 14.86 -1.17 -15.03
N ILE A 522 14.59 -0.15 -15.81
CA ILE A 522 13.72 -0.20 -16.99
C ILE A 522 14.44 -0.85 -18.18
N GLY A 523 15.76 -0.64 -18.32
CA GLY A 523 16.54 -1.06 -19.46
C GLY A 523 16.50 -0.09 -20.63
N LYS A 524 16.96 -0.54 -21.80
CA LYS A 524 17.16 0.34 -22.95
C LYS A 524 15.86 0.85 -23.57
N TYR A 525 14.84 0.02 -23.61
CA TYR A 525 13.59 0.32 -24.34
C TYR A 525 12.36 0.12 -23.45
N ILE A 526 11.38 0.99 -23.67
CA ILE A 526 10.03 0.81 -23.10
C ILE A 526 8.98 0.85 -24.20
N ASN A 527 7.87 0.14 -23.98
CA ASN A 527 6.68 0.22 -24.81
C ASN A 527 5.68 1.18 -24.17
N ILE A 528 5.30 2.23 -24.90
CA ILE A 528 4.35 3.25 -24.46
C ILE A 528 3.34 3.55 -25.55
N CYS A 529 2.13 3.98 -25.20
CA CYS A 529 1.16 4.44 -26.19
C CYS A 529 1.65 5.71 -26.90
N LYS A 530 1.51 5.78 -28.22
CA LYS A 530 1.92 6.96 -29.02
C LYS A 530 1.33 8.26 -28.50
N GLY A 531 0.06 8.23 -28.10
CA GLY A 531 -0.61 9.40 -27.55
C GLY A 531 -0.11 9.79 -26.17
N GLU A 532 0.23 8.83 -25.32
CA GLU A 532 0.83 9.13 -24.01
C GLU A 532 2.23 9.71 -24.17
N TRP A 533 3.01 9.20 -25.12
CA TRP A 533 4.31 9.77 -25.44
C TRP A 533 4.18 11.20 -25.99
N LEU A 534 3.25 11.45 -26.90
CA LEU A 534 2.92 12.80 -27.35
C LEU A 534 2.57 13.73 -26.19
N ASP A 535 1.72 13.28 -25.26
CA ASP A 535 1.32 14.10 -24.11
C ASP A 535 2.50 14.42 -23.19
N ASN A 536 3.41 13.46 -23.00
CA ASN A 536 4.65 13.66 -22.23
C ASN A 536 5.53 14.73 -22.88
N LEU A 537 5.69 14.69 -24.22
CA LEU A 537 6.48 15.67 -24.95
C LEU A 537 5.83 17.07 -24.91
N VAL A 538 4.52 17.16 -25.12
CA VAL A 538 3.76 18.44 -25.05
C VAL A 538 3.89 19.08 -23.68
N TRP A 539 3.71 18.29 -22.62
CA TRP A 539 3.88 18.77 -21.26
C TRP A 539 5.32 19.18 -20.97
N THR A 540 6.30 18.39 -21.41
CA THR A 540 7.72 18.70 -21.21
C THR A 540 8.10 19.97 -21.94
N TYR A 541 7.66 20.15 -23.20
CA TYR A 541 7.86 21.38 -23.93
C TYR A 541 7.29 22.60 -23.20
N TRP A 542 6.04 22.49 -22.72
CA TRP A 542 5.40 23.54 -21.93
C TRP A 542 6.19 23.87 -20.66
N LEU A 543 6.67 22.86 -19.94
CA LEU A 543 7.42 23.03 -18.69
C LEU A 543 8.77 23.73 -18.93
N ILE A 544 9.51 23.30 -19.96
CA ILE A 544 10.85 23.80 -20.27
C ILE A 544 10.82 25.20 -20.89
N SER A 545 9.79 25.51 -21.69
CA SER A 545 9.63 26.81 -22.35
C SER A 545 9.30 27.95 -21.40
N ASP A 546 8.98 27.66 -20.13
CA ASP A 546 8.73 28.70 -19.12
C ASP A 546 9.97 29.60 -18.95
N ASN A 547 9.77 30.92 -19.05
CA ASN A 547 10.83 31.88 -18.87
C ASN A 547 11.51 31.85 -17.49
N LYS A 548 10.80 31.32 -16.48
CA LYS A 548 11.31 31.13 -15.12
C LYS A 548 12.17 29.87 -14.96
N ASN A 549 12.34 29.07 -16.01
CA ASN A 549 13.18 27.86 -15.97
C ASN A 549 14.67 28.25 -15.85
N PRO A 550 15.36 27.92 -14.76
CA PRO A 550 16.76 28.27 -14.55
C PRO A 550 17.74 27.37 -15.31
N TYR A 551 17.27 26.27 -15.89
CA TYR A 551 18.09 25.30 -16.61
C TYR A 551 18.16 25.63 -18.12
N THR A 552 19.13 26.45 -18.52
CA THR A 552 19.33 26.82 -19.92
C THR A 552 19.61 25.63 -20.84
N SER A 553 20.28 24.57 -20.31
CA SER A 553 20.57 23.34 -21.03
C SER A 553 19.31 22.59 -21.46
N LEU A 554 18.22 22.65 -20.70
CA LEU A 554 16.95 22.03 -21.11
C LEU A 554 16.34 22.75 -22.32
N LYS A 555 16.57 24.06 -22.47
CA LYS A 555 16.01 24.83 -23.59
C LYS A 555 16.61 24.43 -24.94
N SER A 556 17.81 23.84 -24.94
CA SER A 556 18.43 23.33 -26.18
C SER A 556 17.70 22.07 -26.72
N LEU A 557 16.89 21.41 -25.91
CA LEU A 557 16.08 20.26 -26.33
C LEU A 557 14.77 20.66 -27.03
N LEU A 558 14.34 21.91 -26.89
CA LEU A 558 13.04 22.38 -27.42
C LEU A 558 12.84 22.11 -28.92
N PRO A 559 13.85 22.32 -29.82
CA PRO A 559 13.68 22.03 -31.24
C PRO A 559 13.38 20.55 -31.50
N ALA A 560 14.18 19.61 -30.90
CA ALA A 560 13.98 18.20 -31.07
C ALA A 560 12.63 17.72 -30.51
N ILE A 561 12.23 18.23 -29.34
CA ILE A 561 10.91 17.92 -28.72
C ILE A 561 9.78 18.42 -29.65
N LYS A 562 9.94 19.60 -30.27
CA LYS A 562 8.94 20.15 -31.16
C LYS A 562 8.75 19.31 -32.42
N ASP A 563 9.84 18.87 -33.05
CA ASP A 563 9.80 18.04 -34.27
C ASP A 563 9.08 16.70 -33.97
N GLU A 564 9.36 16.09 -32.84
CA GLU A 564 8.69 14.87 -32.34
C GLU A 564 7.19 15.07 -32.06
N ILE A 565 6.82 16.22 -31.49
CA ILE A 565 5.41 16.57 -31.26
C ILE A 565 4.66 16.77 -32.61
N GLU A 566 5.23 17.47 -33.56
CA GLU A 566 4.61 17.73 -34.87
C GLU A 566 4.38 16.45 -35.67
N GLU A 567 5.37 15.52 -35.66
CA GLU A 567 5.26 14.23 -36.32
C GLU A 567 4.15 13.37 -35.69
N ARG A 568 4.12 13.25 -34.36
CA ARG A 568 3.11 12.43 -33.67
C ARG A 568 1.71 13.03 -33.71
N ALA A 569 1.60 14.36 -33.64
CA ALA A 569 0.32 15.03 -33.79
C ALA A 569 -0.26 14.81 -35.19
N MET A 570 0.56 14.91 -36.23
CA MET A 570 0.16 14.60 -37.62
C MET A 570 -0.26 13.13 -37.73
N TYR A 571 0.47 12.21 -37.12
CA TYR A 571 0.11 10.79 -37.14
C TYR A 571 -1.24 10.52 -36.45
N ILE A 572 -1.44 11.05 -35.23
CA ILE A 572 -2.60 10.75 -34.39
C ILE A 572 -3.84 11.48 -34.89
N TYR A 573 -3.75 12.80 -35.09
CA TYR A 573 -4.89 13.67 -35.38
C TYR A 573 -5.10 13.93 -36.88
N ARG A 574 -4.10 13.70 -37.71
CA ARG A 574 -4.10 14.06 -39.15
C ARG A 574 -4.25 15.59 -39.39
N GLU A 575 -3.73 16.38 -38.45
CA GLU A 575 -3.78 17.84 -38.45
C GLU A 575 -2.36 18.41 -38.26
N THR A 576 -2.06 19.50 -38.96
CA THR A 576 -0.87 20.29 -38.67
C THR A 576 -1.16 21.21 -37.49
N VAL A 577 -0.28 21.20 -36.50
CA VAL A 577 -0.51 21.92 -35.25
C VAL A 577 0.64 22.88 -34.93
N SER A 578 0.34 24.05 -34.38
CA SER A 578 1.34 24.86 -33.70
C SER A 578 1.50 24.42 -32.24
N MET A 579 2.65 24.70 -31.64
CA MET A 579 2.89 24.41 -30.22
C MET A 579 1.84 25.03 -29.30
N ASN A 580 1.41 26.26 -29.61
CA ASN A 580 0.37 26.93 -28.82
C ASN A 580 -0.98 26.20 -28.91
N GLN A 581 -1.37 25.70 -30.06
CA GLN A 581 -2.64 24.97 -30.25
C GLN A 581 -2.65 23.63 -29.50
N ILE A 582 -1.57 22.85 -29.61
CA ILE A 582 -1.55 21.55 -28.94
C ILE A 582 -1.45 21.68 -27.41
N ILE A 583 -0.71 22.68 -26.89
CA ILE A 583 -0.67 23.02 -25.48
C ILE A 583 -2.05 23.47 -24.97
N LYS A 584 -2.75 24.33 -25.71
CA LYS A 584 -4.12 24.75 -25.38
C LYS A 584 -5.06 23.55 -25.33
N THR A 585 -4.96 22.64 -26.29
CA THR A 585 -5.75 21.40 -26.32
C THR A 585 -5.50 20.54 -25.09
N TRP A 586 -4.23 20.35 -24.70
CA TRP A 586 -3.87 19.62 -23.49
C TRP A 586 -4.45 20.28 -22.23
N ILE A 587 -4.34 21.61 -22.09
CA ILE A 587 -4.92 22.35 -20.96
C ILE A 587 -6.46 22.23 -20.93
N CYS A 588 -7.13 22.20 -22.09
CA CYS A 588 -8.59 22.06 -22.17
C CYS A 588 -9.10 20.75 -21.60
N ARG A 589 -8.27 19.70 -21.49
CA ARG A 589 -8.68 18.39 -20.94
C ARG A 589 -9.13 18.45 -19.48
N LYS A 590 -8.75 19.49 -18.74
CA LYS A 590 -9.24 19.70 -17.36
C LYS A 590 -10.75 19.98 -17.29
N PHE A 591 -11.38 20.42 -18.36
CA PHE A 591 -12.80 20.74 -18.43
C PHE A 591 -13.63 19.51 -18.77
N SER A 592 -14.91 19.54 -18.42
CA SER A 592 -15.84 18.49 -18.80
C SER A 592 -16.05 18.44 -20.32
N PRO A 593 -15.87 17.28 -20.97
CA PRO A 593 -16.16 17.15 -22.39
C PRO A 593 -17.60 17.50 -22.78
N GLN A 594 -18.52 17.44 -21.83
CA GLN A 594 -19.95 17.74 -22.03
C GLN A 594 -20.25 19.23 -22.23
N ILE A 595 -19.31 20.13 -21.90
CA ILE A 595 -19.44 21.57 -22.15
C ILE A 595 -19.79 21.89 -23.62
N TYR A 596 -19.38 21.00 -24.52
CA TYR A 596 -19.63 21.12 -25.95
C TYR A 596 -20.95 20.59 -26.44
N LEU A 597 -21.44 19.52 -25.76
CA LEU A 597 -22.55 18.75 -26.28
C LEU A 597 -23.90 19.28 -25.79
N TYR A 598 -23.91 20.05 -24.71
CA TYR A 598 -25.15 20.47 -24.05
C TYR A 598 -25.07 21.92 -23.59
N ASP A 599 -26.06 22.72 -23.97
CA ASP A 599 -26.29 24.05 -23.40
C ASP A 599 -26.86 23.98 -21.94
N ASP A 600 -27.29 22.81 -21.50
CA ASP A 600 -27.77 22.61 -20.14
C ASP A 600 -26.58 22.39 -19.18
N HIS A 601 -26.30 23.42 -18.41
CA HIS A 601 -25.16 23.50 -17.50
C HIS A 601 -25.41 22.88 -16.11
N SER A 602 -26.52 22.19 -15.90
CA SER A 602 -26.93 21.68 -14.57
C SER A 602 -26.00 20.60 -13.98
N PHE A 603 -25.16 19.96 -14.79
CA PHE A 603 -24.26 18.88 -14.40
C PHE A 603 -22.76 19.22 -14.55
N LEU A 604 -22.43 20.46 -14.93
CA LEU A 604 -21.04 20.85 -15.14
C LEU A 604 -20.41 21.32 -13.84
N ALA A 605 -19.23 20.82 -13.58
CA ALA A 605 -18.44 21.14 -12.42
C ALA A 605 -17.79 22.52 -12.48
N ASP A 606 -17.72 23.08 -13.68
CA ASP A 606 -16.96 24.31 -13.93
C ASP A 606 -17.80 25.56 -13.62
N THR A 607 -17.15 26.58 -13.09
CA THR A 607 -17.78 27.89 -12.90
C THR A 607 -18.15 28.52 -14.25
N ARG A 608 -19.03 29.51 -14.22
CA ARG A 608 -19.37 30.26 -15.45
C ARG A 608 -18.15 30.89 -16.11
N GLU A 609 -17.18 31.35 -15.32
CA GLU A 609 -15.93 31.94 -15.80
C GLU A 609 -15.06 30.89 -16.47
N GLU A 610 -14.90 29.72 -15.88
CA GLU A 610 -14.16 28.60 -16.45
C GLU A 610 -14.80 28.08 -17.74
N GLN A 611 -16.12 28.00 -17.77
CA GLN A 611 -16.86 27.65 -18.99
C GLN A 611 -16.65 28.66 -20.11
N LYS A 612 -16.69 29.95 -19.77
CA LYS A 612 -16.39 31.03 -20.74
C LYS A 612 -14.96 30.90 -21.24
N TYR A 613 -14.01 30.67 -20.37
CA TYR A 613 -12.60 30.48 -20.73
C TYR A 613 -12.41 29.25 -21.63
N ALA A 614 -13.02 28.13 -21.29
CA ALA A 614 -12.99 26.93 -22.11
C ALA A 614 -13.57 27.15 -23.50
N LYS A 615 -14.72 27.83 -23.62
CA LYS A 615 -15.33 28.19 -24.90
C LYS A 615 -14.40 29.07 -25.72
N GLN A 616 -13.76 30.07 -25.11
CA GLN A 616 -12.78 30.94 -25.80
C GLN A 616 -11.57 30.18 -26.35
N LEU A 617 -11.03 29.23 -25.62
CA LEU A 617 -9.91 28.39 -26.08
C LEU A 617 -10.30 27.55 -27.31
N LEU A 618 -11.55 27.20 -27.42
CA LEU A 618 -12.12 26.31 -28.42
C LEU A 618 -12.79 27.06 -29.59
N GLU A 619 -12.74 28.38 -29.60
CA GLU A 619 -13.00 29.21 -30.80
C GLU A 619 -11.95 28.96 -31.90
N ASP A 620 -10.72 28.52 -31.53
CA ASP A 620 -9.71 28.04 -32.48
C ASP A 620 -10.14 26.68 -33.05
N ASP A 621 -10.44 26.63 -34.35
CA ASP A 621 -10.95 25.41 -35.02
C ASP A 621 -10.00 24.23 -34.89
N THR A 622 -8.69 24.45 -34.93
CA THR A 622 -7.69 23.37 -34.73
C THR A 622 -7.74 22.83 -33.30
N VAL A 623 -7.74 23.70 -32.30
CA VAL A 623 -7.86 23.29 -30.89
C VAL A 623 -9.14 22.49 -30.65
N ARG A 624 -10.25 22.96 -31.23
CA ARG A 624 -11.54 22.25 -31.13
C ARG A 624 -11.48 20.87 -31.77
N LYS A 625 -10.97 20.74 -32.99
CA LYS A 625 -10.84 19.46 -33.70
C LYS A 625 -9.95 18.47 -32.94
N LEU A 626 -8.81 18.93 -32.39
CA LEU A 626 -7.93 18.10 -31.58
C LEU A 626 -8.63 17.61 -30.30
N TYR A 627 -9.35 18.49 -29.62
CA TYR A 627 -10.08 18.19 -28.41
C TYR A 627 -11.22 17.18 -28.66
N GLU A 628 -12.04 17.41 -29.68
CA GLU A 628 -13.09 16.49 -30.11
C GLU A 628 -12.51 15.15 -30.57
N GLY A 629 -11.41 15.19 -31.30
CA GLY A 629 -10.65 14.01 -31.70
C GLY A 629 -10.21 13.17 -30.52
N TYR A 630 -9.62 13.82 -29.51
CA TYR A 630 -9.15 13.17 -28.29
C TYR A 630 -10.27 12.48 -27.53
N HIS A 631 -11.43 13.16 -27.34
CA HIS A 631 -12.51 12.65 -26.52
C HIS A 631 -13.46 11.70 -27.25
N PHE A 632 -13.80 11.96 -28.50
CA PHE A 632 -14.94 11.32 -29.15
C PHE A 632 -14.60 10.49 -30.41
N ASN A 633 -13.51 10.81 -31.12
CA ASN A 633 -13.23 10.16 -32.40
C ASN A 633 -12.56 8.78 -32.23
N PRO A 634 -13.20 7.66 -32.62
CA PRO A 634 -12.66 6.32 -32.47
C PRO A 634 -11.33 6.10 -33.21
N ASP A 635 -11.14 6.73 -34.37
CA ASP A 635 -9.93 6.54 -35.17
C ASP A 635 -8.72 7.27 -34.56
N VAL A 636 -8.96 8.47 -34.00
CA VAL A 636 -7.94 9.17 -33.19
C VAL A 636 -7.58 8.34 -31.98
N LYS A 637 -8.56 7.82 -31.27
CA LYS A 637 -8.33 6.95 -30.10
C LYS A 637 -7.54 5.70 -30.47
N ARG A 638 -7.84 5.02 -31.59
CA ARG A 638 -7.08 3.85 -32.05
C ARG A 638 -5.61 4.21 -32.32
N ARG A 639 -5.35 5.32 -33.03
CA ARG A 639 -3.99 5.79 -33.29
C ARG A 639 -3.27 6.21 -32.01
N TYR A 640 -3.95 6.86 -31.10
CA TYR A 640 -3.44 7.28 -29.80
C TYR A 640 -2.96 6.07 -28.97
N TRP A 641 -3.74 4.98 -28.96
CA TRP A 641 -3.45 3.77 -28.16
C TRP A 641 -2.54 2.75 -28.86
N GLN A 642 -2.05 3.04 -30.04
CA GLN A 642 -1.00 2.22 -30.64
C GLN A 642 0.28 2.32 -29.84
N MET A 643 0.86 1.15 -29.58
CA MET A 643 2.13 1.07 -28.87
C MET A 643 3.29 1.44 -29.77
N GLU A 644 4.26 2.13 -29.22
CA GLU A 644 5.56 2.39 -29.82
C GLU A 644 6.67 2.07 -28.82
N GLN A 645 7.85 1.78 -29.33
CA GLN A 645 9.03 1.56 -28.51
C GLN A 645 9.84 2.86 -28.44
N VAL A 646 10.11 3.30 -27.21
CA VAL A 646 10.91 4.51 -26.95
C VAL A 646 12.26 4.08 -26.39
N ASP A 647 13.34 4.63 -26.96
CA ASP A 647 14.70 4.43 -26.47
C ASP A 647 14.96 5.32 -25.24
N ILE A 648 15.36 4.69 -24.14
CA ILE A 648 15.65 5.39 -22.89
C ILE A 648 17.14 5.72 -22.77
N ALA A 649 18.00 4.89 -23.35
CA ALA A 649 19.45 5.04 -23.23
C ALA A 649 20.00 6.11 -24.18
N ASP A 650 19.50 6.09 -25.43
CA ASP A 650 19.98 6.96 -26.50
C ASP A 650 18.89 7.95 -26.97
N GLY A 651 17.86 8.19 -26.12
CA GLY A 651 16.72 9.08 -26.41
C GLY A 651 17.04 10.56 -26.26
N ILE A 652 16.00 11.40 -26.33
CA ILE A 652 16.10 12.86 -26.25
C ILE A 652 16.64 13.34 -24.90
N PHE A 653 16.37 12.62 -23.82
CA PHE A 653 16.63 13.04 -22.45
C PHE A 653 17.71 12.20 -21.79
N SER A 654 18.71 12.84 -21.22
CA SER A 654 19.68 12.20 -20.32
C SER A 654 19.12 12.06 -18.90
N SER A 655 19.78 11.26 -18.06
CA SER A 655 19.46 11.18 -16.62
C SER A 655 19.52 12.53 -15.92
N GLU A 656 20.49 13.37 -16.30
CA GLU A 656 20.63 14.73 -15.78
C GLU A 656 19.45 15.61 -16.20
N ASP A 657 18.93 15.48 -17.43
CA ASP A 657 17.76 16.22 -17.88
C ASP A 657 16.50 15.80 -17.10
N PHE A 658 16.30 14.50 -16.88
CA PHE A 658 15.23 14.02 -16.01
C PHE A 658 15.35 14.60 -14.60
N ARG A 659 16.55 14.68 -14.03
CA ARG A 659 16.79 15.30 -12.72
C ARG A 659 16.39 16.77 -12.69
N LYS A 660 16.74 17.53 -13.72
CA LYS A 660 16.36 18.93 -13.85
C LYS A 660 14.85 19.09 -13.95
N ILE A 661 14.19 18.23 -14.74
CA ILE A 661 12.72 18.22 -14.90
C ILE A 661 12.04 17.89 -13.55
N GLN A 662 12.52 16.89 -12.81
CA GLN A 662 12.05 16.60 -11.44
C GLN A 662 12.15 17.83 -10.54
N ASN A 663 13.28 18.52 -10.54
CA ASN A 663 13.48 19.73 -9.74
C ASN A 663 12.52 20.85 -10.09
N LEU A 664 12.17 21.03 -11.38
CA LEU A 664 11.17 22.01 -11.81
C LEU A 664 9.77 21.66 -11.30
N VAL A 665 9.39 20.38 -11.33
CA VAL A 665 8.09 19.91 -10.83
C VAL A 665 8.01 20.12 -9.31
N LEU A 666 9.03 19.69 -8.56
CA LEU A 666 9.09 19.87 -7.11
C LEU A 666 9.03 21.36 -6.72
N HIS A 667 9.75 22.22 -7.44
CA HIS A 667 9.74 23.66 -7.19
C HIS A 667 8.33 24.27 -7.37
N ARG A 668 7.59 23.84 -8.40
CA ARG A 668 6.22 24.30 -8.64
C ARG A 668 5.26 23.86 -7.52
N LEU A 669 5.41 22.64 -6.99
CA LEU A 669 4.66 22.19 -5.82
C LEU A 669 4.96 23.05 -4.60
N ALA A 670 6.25 23.29 -4.33
CA ALA A 670 6.70 24.10 -3.20
C ALA A 670 6.17 25.55 -3.27
N LEU A 671 6.21 26.19 -4.44
CA LEU A 671 5.67 27.54 -4.64
C LEU A 671 4.16 27.65 -4.40
N LYS A 672 3.42 26.53 -4.55
CA LYS A 672 1.99 26.45 -4.23
C LYS A 672 1.71 25.98 -2.82
N ASN A 673 2.74 25.72 -2.00
CA ASN A 673 2.62 25.11 -0.67
C ASN A 673 1.80 23.82 -0.69
N ILE A 674 2.08 22.93 -1.65
CA ILE A 674 1.53 21.59 -1.77
C ILE A 674 2.56 20.62 -1.22
N ALA A 675 2.18 19.76 -0.27
CA ALA A 675 3.09 18.78 0.34
C ALA A 675 3.09 17.43 -0.42
N LEU A 676 4.09 16.60 -0.11
CA LEU A 676 4.20 15.23 -0.60
C LEU A 676 3.91 14.24 0.52
N GLU A 677 3.04 13.28 0.29
CA GLU A 677 2.76 12.18 1.21
C GLU A 677 3.68 11.01 0.89
N VAL A 678 4.43 10.52 1.86
CA VAL A 678 5.44 9.46 1.67
C VAL A 678 5.16 8.26 2.55
N PRO A 679 4.54 7.20 2.01
CA PRO A 679 4.47 5.89 2.65
C PRO A 679 5.66 5.02 2.20
N ILE A 680 6.73 4.97 2.98
CA ILE A 680 8.00 4.32 2.61
C ILE A 680 7.80 2.83 2.32
N SER A 681 7.04 2.12 3.19
CA SER A 681 6.81 0.68 3.05
C SER A 681 6.09 0.32 1.75
N SER A 682 5.11 1.13 1.36
CA SER A 682 4.40 1.01 0.08
C SER A 682 5.34 1.27 -1.10
N ASN A 683 6.05 2.40 -1.09
CA ASN A 683 6.99 2.77 -2.15
C ASN A 683 8.04 1.67 -2.40
N LEU A 684 8.58 1.05 -1.34
CA LEU A 684 9.52 -0.07 -1.45
C LEU A 684 8.89 -1.34 -2.01
N SER A 685 7.59 -1.54 -1.80
CA SER A 685 6.88 -2.76 -2.20
C SER A 685 6.30 -2.68 -3.61
N ILE A 686 5.95 -1.48 -4.09
CA ILE A 686 5.29 -1.26 -5.38
C ILE A 686 6.24 -0.71 -6.43
N SER A 687 7.09 0.27 -6.08
CA SER A 687 7.93 1.00 -7.01
C SER A 687 9.26 0.30 -7.36
N PHE A 688 10.16 0.99 -8.01
CA PHE A 688 11.42 0.48 -8.56
C PHE A 688 12.50 0.15 -7.51
N TYR A 689 12.31 0.54 -6.24
CA TYR A 689 13.31 0.33 -5.18
C TYR A 689 13.48 -1.15 -4.82
N ARG A 690 14.71 -1.58 -4.57
CA ARG A 690 15.03 -2.91 -4.05
C ARG A 690 15.27 -2.91 -2.55
N GLU A 691 15.78 -1.80 -2.04
CA GLU A 691 16.13 -1.65 -0.62
C GLU A 691 15.92 -0.21 -0.14
N LEU A 692 15.86 -0.05 1.16
CA LEU A 692 15.62 1.25 1.81
C LEU A 692 16.67 2.30 1.44
N SER A 693 17.94 1.91 1.23
CA SER A 693 19.04 2.83 0.87
C SER A 693 18.85 3.52 -0.49
N GLU A 694 18.04 2.95 -1.38
CA GLU A 694 17.73 3.51 -2.70
C GLU A 694 16.60 4.56 -2.65
N HIS A 695 15.89 4.68 -1.53
CA HIS A 695 14.75 5.59 -1.40
C HIS A 695 15.18 7.05 -1.45
N HIS A 696 14.38 7.88 -2.08
CA HIS A 696 14.67 9.29 -2.36
C HIS A 696 14.45 10.26 -1.20
N LEU A 697 13.98 9.80 -0.05
CA LEU A 697 13.54 10.65 1.06
C LEU A 697 14.61 11.67 1.50
N GLU A 698 15.89 11.28 1.58
CA GLU A 698 16.98 12.17 1.97
C GLU A 698 17.05 13.41 1.08
N ARG A 699 16.88 13.23 -0.23
CA ARG A 699 16.86 14.35 -1.19
C ARG A 699 15.76 15.35 -0.88
N TRP A 700 14.58 14.87 -0.54
CA TRP A 700 13.46 15.75 -0.21
C TRP A 700 13.62 16.41 1.17
N LEU A 701 14.20 15.74 2.14
CA LEU A 701 14.49 16.31 3.47
C LEU A 701 15.52 17.43 3.47
N LYS A 702 16.27 17.63 2.37
CA LYS A 702 17.18 18.79 2.21
C LYS A 702 16.43 20.10 1.98
N GLY A 703 15.18 20.06 1.51
CA GLY A 703 14.34 21.23 1.27
C GLY A 703 14.72 22.08 0.06
N HIS A 704 15.88 21.85 -0.55
CA HIS A 704 16.40 22.57 -1.70
C HIS A 704 17.16 21.65 -2.65
N SER A 705 17.06 21.93 -3.96
CA SER A 705 17.90 21.30 -4.98
C SER A 705 19.30 21.96 -5.03
N GLU A 706 20.22 21.37 -5.79
CA GLU A 706 21.58 21.89 -6.00
C GLU A 706 21.62 23.33 -6.57
N LYS A 707 20.58 23.72 -7.32
CA LYS A 707 20.42 25.10 -7.87
C LYS A 707 19.60 26.02 -6.94
N GLY A 708 19.33 25.60 -5.70
CA GLY A 708 18.57 26.37 -4.74
C GLY A 708 17.06 26.41 -5.02
N LEU A 709 16.53 25.60 -5.94
CA LEU A 709 15.08 25.46 -6.14
C LEU A 709 14.46 24.77 -4.91
N LEU A 710 13.32 25.28 -4.46
CA LEU A 710 12.60 24.75 -3.31
C LEU A 710 12.11 23.32 -3.58
N ILE A 711 12.15 22.49 -2.56
CA ILE A 711 11.52 21.15 -2.52
C ILE A 711 10.35 21.25 -1.54
N PRO A 712 9.17 20.69 -1.86
CA PRO A 712 8.00 20.78 -1.00
C PRO A 712 8.18 20.02 0.31
N PRO A 713 7.47 20.39 1.37
CA PRO A 713 7.42 19.64 2.62
C PRO A 713 6.93 18.21 2.41
N VAL A 714 7.40 17.32 3.28
CA VAL A 714 7.05 15.90 3.28
C VAL A 714 6.22 15.59 4.51
N VAL A 715 5.15 14.83 4.34
CA VAL A 715 4.36 14.22 5.42
C VAL A 715 4.38 12.71 5.28
N ILE A 716 4.24 12.00 6.39
CA ILE A 716 4.37 10.55 6.43
C ILE A 716 2.98 9.90 6.54
N GLY A 717 2.83 8.74 5.91
CA GLY A 717 1.64 7.90 5.99
C GLY A 717 2.00 6.42 5.92
N SER A 718 1.07 5.55 6.28
CA SER A 718 1.25 4.09 6.29
C SER A 718 0.60 3.37 5.10
N ASP A 719 -0.23 4.05 4.32
CA ASP A 719 -0.97 3.56 3.16
C ASP A 719 -1.96 2.42 3.51
N ASP A 720 -1.65 1.17 3.20
CA ASP A 720 -2.42 -0.02 3.53
C ASP A 720 -1.65 -0.88 4.57
N PRO A 721 -1.70 -0.57 5.87
CA PRO A 721 -0.85 -1.17 6.90
C PRO A 721 -0.87 -2.70 6.93
N GLY A 722 -2.03 -3.30 6.79
CA GLY A 722 -2.18 -4.76 6.81
C GLY A 722 -1.73 -5.44 5.50
N ILE A 723 -1.61 -4.69 4.39
CA ILE A 723 -1.12 -5.19 3.10
C ILE A 723 0.40 -5.07 3.03
N PHE A 724 0.95 -3.96 3.52
CA PHE A 724 2.40 -3.72 3.54
C PHE A 724 3.07 -4.14 4.83
N MET A 725 2.32 -4.71 5.78
CA MET A 725 2.80 -5.15 7.10
C MET A 725 3.49 -4.02 7.86
N THR A 726 2.87 -2.84 7.93
CA THR A 726 3.42 -1.62 8.52
C THR A 726 2.41 -0.91 9.42
N ASN A 727 2.82 0.19 10.03
CA ASN A 727 2.01 1.22 10.69
C ASN A 727 2.84 2.49 10.79
N ILE A 728 2.27 3.58 11.29
CA ILE A 728 2.97 4.87 11.35
C ILE A 728 4.25 4.83 12.20
N TYR A 729 4.29 4.07 13.28
CA TYR A 729 5.51 3.89 14.07
C TYR A 729 6.61 3.22 13.25
N ILE A 730 6.29 2.16 12.51
CA ILE A 730 7.22 1.45 11.62
C ILE A 730 7.75 2.39 10.53
N GLU A 731 6.91 3.24 9.95
CA GLU A 731 7.35 4.22 8.96
C GLU A 731 8.40 5.18 9.54
N TYR A 732 8.16 5.72 10.73
CA TYR A 732 9.14 6.57 11.41
C TYR A 732 10.38 5.82 11.89
N ALA A 733 10.24 4.56 12.31
CA ALA A 733 11.37 3.68 12.63
C ALA A 733 12.26 3.47 11.41
N ARG A 734 11.68 3.23 10.23
CA ARG A 734 12.42 3.15 8.97
C ARG A 734 13.15 4.44 8.61
N ILE A 735 12.53 5.59 8.84
CA ILE A 735 13.19 6.88 8.64
C ILE A 735 14.43 7.01 9.55
N MET A 736 14.31 6.63 10.82
CA MET A 736 15.45 6.65 11.76
C MET A 736 16.59 5.77 11.29
N GLU A 737 16.31 4.55 10.85
CA GLU A 737 17.31 3.61 10.32
C GLU A 737 17.90 4.07 8.98
N TYR A 738 17.07 4.62 8.09
CA TYR A 738 17.49 5.18 6.81
C TYR A 738 18.48 6.33 7.00
N LEU A 739 18.16 7.30 7.84
CA LEU A 739 19.01 8.45 8.12
C LEU A 739 20.32 8.02 8.83
N GLN A 740 20.28 7.00 9.69
CA GLN A 740 21.47 6.43 10.29
C GLN A 740 22.42 5.84 9.25
N ARG A 741 21.90 5.09 8.29
CA ARG A 741 22.69 4.51 7.18
C ARG A 741 23.27 5.57 6.24
N LYS A 742 22.61 6.73 6.13
CA LYS A 742 23.09 7.90 5.39
C LYS A 742 24.11 8.74 6.19
N GLY A 743 24.47 8.33 7.42
CA GLY A 743 25.51 8.97 8.23
C GLY A 743 25.02 10.12 9.11
N TYR A 744 23.72 10.35 9.24
CA TYR A 744 23.17 11.37 10.14
C TYR A 744 23.42 11.00 11.61
N THR A 745 23.88 11.96 12.40
CA THR A 745 24.02 11.84 13.85
C THR A 745 22.66 11.65 14.53
N LEU A 746 22.65 11.19 15.76
CA LEU A 746 21.41 11.02 16.51
C LEU A 746 20.64 12.34 16.64
N THR A 747 21.30 13.44 16.95
CA THR A 747 20.68 14.76 17.06
C THR A 747 20.00 15.19 15.75
N GLU A 748 20.68 15.02 14.63
CA GLU A 748 20.14 15.36 13.32
C GLU A 748 18.93 14.47 12.97
N ARG A 749 18.97 13.19 13.31
CA ARG A 749 17.84 12.28 13.09
C ARG A 749 16.60 12.71 13.89
N ILE A 750 16.75 13.01 15.17
CA ILE A 750 15.66 13.50 16.02
C ILE A 750 15.14 14.84 15.52
N GLN A 751 16.03 15.75 15.10
CA GLN A 751 15.61 17.00 14.47
C GLN A 751 14.76 16.76 13.24
N LYS A 752 15.16 15.84 12.33
CA LYS A 752 14.38 15.50 11.11
C LYS A 752 13.01 14.89 11.44
N ILE A 753 12.94 14.01 12.44
CA ILE A 753 11.66 13.47 12.92
C ILE A 753 10.75 14.60 13.44
N THR A 754 11.31 15.54 14.19
CA THR A 754 10.57 16.70 14.72
C THR A 754 10.08 17.62 13.58
N GLU A 755 10.91 17.88 12.58
CA GLU A 755 10.53 18.65 11.38
C GLU A 755 9.38 17.97 10.62
N LEU A 756 9.48 16.66 10.38
CA LEU A 756 8.41 15.87 9.73
C LEU A 756 7.11 15.92 10.53
N ARG A 757 7.22 15.85 11.86
CA ARG A 757 6.05 15.95 12.73
C ARG A 757 5.41 17.34 12.65
N GLN A 758 6.18 18.42 12.63
CA GLN A 758 5.70 19.80 12.46
C GLN A 758 5.03 19.99 11.09
N PHE A 759 5.61 19.44 10.02
CA PHE A 759 4.97 19.47 8.70
C PHE A 759 3.64 18.68 8.72
N SER A 760 3.61 17.52 9.39
CA SER A 760 2.36 16.77 9.55
C SER A 760 1.28 17.57 10.26
N ASP A 761 1.61 18.38 11.28
CA ASP A 761 0.64 19.25 11.95
C ASP A 761 0.13 20.38 11.03
N TYR A 762 1.02 20.96 10.24
CA TYR A 762 0.66 22.06 9.34
C TYR A 762 -0.20 21.58 8.15
N TYR A 763 0.08 20.39 7.60
CA TYR A 763 -0.62 19.84 6.44
C TYR A 763 -1.73 18.84 6.80
N MET A 764 -2.06 18.70 8.07
CA MET A 764 -3.24 17.95 8.52
C MET A 764 -4.51 18.67 8.08
N PHE A 765 -5.43 17.95 7.43
CA PHE A 765 -6.69 18.51 6.91
C PHE A 765 -7.74 18.76 8.00
#